data_c438d5d1558f61f081151e5577b393e3
#
_entry.id   c438d5d1558f61f081151e5577b393e3
#
_cell.length_a   1.000
_cell.length_b   1.000
_cell.length_c   1.000
_cell.angle_alpha   90.00
_cell.angle_beta   90.00
_cell.angle_gamma   90.00
#
_symmetry.space_group_name_H-M   'P 1'
#
loop_
_entity.id
_entity.type
_entity.pdbx_description
1 polymer ?
#
loop_
_entity_poly.entity_id
_entity_poly.type
_entity_poly.pdbx_seq_one_letter_code
_entity_poly.pdbx_strand_id
1 'polypeptide(L)'
;MSEQDSVGKAAPQPISEPPKARKAKPSASAAQPEPATAKPAARKSAKAAKTGADKPPSARAKTAKKAEKKPAKAKTSAAVVSSPALPPPITPSAPILVSASKAKPKAEAPRAEAAAAAAPLPDVEALATNVAHFVEKGGKALAAFLAPRESHPTVPTLSEEVTEAVKSIGNVAQYWLADPTRTAQAQAALSHDFVNLWAHTLRRMTGQEEKPVVSPASGDKRFAGKDWEANPFYDFLRQAYMMASNWALELVDKADQVDTHTRDKAAFYVRQLSSALAPSNFLVTNPELLRETFEQSGANLVRGADILAEDIEAGGGNLKIRQVDHSKFELGVNLATTPGKVVFRNDLIELIQYAPTTAEVYKRPLLIVPPWINKFYILDLNPEKSFIRWAVAQGLTVFVISWVNPDSRHRDKDFAAYMKEGVFAALDAVKDATGEENVTAIGYCVGGTLLSCSLAYMAEKGDARIESATLFTTQVDFRYPGDLRVFVDEAQIAATEEKMKDTGYLDGAKMANAFNMLRPNDLIWSYVVNNYIRGKAPMAFDLLAWNSDSTRMTAANHSYYLRNCYLNNNLTKGEMVLDGVTLDLGKVTIPVYNLASREDHIAPAKSVFIGAQYFGGPMKYVMAGSGHIAGVVNPADKPKYQYWTGPRPSGKFEDWVAKAKETPGSWWPDWIQWIAEQAPAKVPARIPGDGKLKPICDAPGEYVRVKA
;
A
#
# COMPACT_ATOMS: atom_id res chain seq x y z
N MET A 1 16.60 69.57 -3.37
CA MET A 1 15.48 70.16 -4.11
C MET A 1 14.43 69.09 -4.11
N SER A 2 13.60 69.01 -3.12
CA SER A 2 12.29 69.70 -2.89
C SER A 2 11.30 69.29 -4.00
N GLU A 3 10.19 68.64 -3.75
CA GLU A 3 9.01 68.91 -2.88
C GLU A 3 8.23 67.56 -2.81
N GLN A 4 7.80 66.98 -1.75
CA GLN A 4 6.67 67.31 -0.84
C GLN A 4 5.39 67.70 -1.52
N ASP A 5 4.38 66.83 -1.33
CA ASP A 5 3.05 67.06 -0.76
C ASP A 5 2.09 65.96 -1.24
N SER A 6 1.09 65.46 -0.58
CA SER A 6 0.55 65.51 0.76
C SER A 6 -0.69 64.59 0.76
N VAL A 7 -0.77 63.73 1.72
CA VAL A 7 -1.88 63.40 2.62
C VAL A 7 -3.33 63.38 2.08
N GLY A 8 -3.93 62.21 2.25
CA GLY A 8 -5.37 62.02 2.28
C GLY A 8 -5.75 60.79 3.10
N LYS A 9 -5.79 60.92 4.46
CA LYS A 9 -6.42 59.94 5.36
C LYS A 9 -7.92 60.05 5.23
N ALA A 10 -8.58 58.96 4.83
CA ALA A 10 -10.02 58.77 5.02
C ALA A 10 -10.25 57.71 6.09
N ALA A 11 -11.02 58.08 7.12
CA ALA A 11 -11.41 57.23 8.23
C ALA A 11 -12.48 56.21 7.83
N PRO A 12 -12.56 55.02 8.47
CA PRO A 12 -13.58 54.01 8.14
C PRO A 12 -14.95 54.39 8.75
N GLN A 13 -16.01 54.21 7.94
CA GLN A 13 -17.41 54.28 8.38
C GLN A 13 -17.85 52.93 9.03
N PRO A 14 -18.79 52.97 9.98
CA PRO A 14 -19.21 51.79 10.73
C PRO A 14 -20.19 50.90 9.93
N ILE A 15 -20.00 49.58 10.09
CA ILE A 15 -20.83 48.54 9.52
C ILE A 15 -22.17 48.46 10.27
N SER A 16 -23.27 48.54 9.54
CA SER A 16 -24.64 48.45 10.05
C SER A 16 -24.99 46.98 10.41
N GLU A 17 -25.59 46.80 11.60
CA GLU A 17 -26.14 45.54 12.11
C GLU A 17 -27.30 45.00 11.24
N PRO A 18 -27.44 43.65 11.15
CA PRO A 18 -28.60 43.04 10.48
C PRO A 18 -29.82 43.01 11.42
N PRO A 19 -31.05 43.01 10.87
CA PRO A 19 -32.28 43.15 11.63
C PRO A 19 -32.68 41.86 12.36
N LYS A 20 -33.17 42.03 13.58
CA LYS A 20 -33.68 40.97 14.50
C LYS A 20 -34.93 40.29 13.93
N ALA A 21 -34.90 38.96 13.92
CA ALA A 21 -36.04 38.12 13.57
C ALA A 21 -37.20 38.25 14.58
N ARG A 22 -38.41 38.47 14.08
CA ARG A 22 -39.68 38.50 14.82
C ARG A 22 -40.09 37.04 15.21
N LYS A 23 -40.35 36.84 16.47
CA LYS A 23 -41.02 35.63 17.01
C LYS A 23 -42.48 35.62 16.56
N ALA A 24 -42.93 34.54 15.92
CA ALA A 24 -44.36 34.25 15.74
C ALA A 24 -44.73 33.10 16.73
N LYS A 25 -45.87 33.28 17.41
CA LYS A 25 -46.51 32.35 18.37
C LYS A 25 -47.24 31.24 17.61
N PRO A 26 -47.46 30.09 18.28
CA PRO A 26 -48.04 28.92 17.65
C PRO A 26 -49.58 28.95 17.67
N SER A 27 -50.24 28.44 16.63
CA SER A 27 -51.65 28.08 16.65
C SER A 27 -51.82 26.57 16.55
N ALA A 28 -52.83 26.08 17.25
CA ALA A 28 -53.06 24.70 17.63
C ALA A 28 -53.82 23.87 16.58
N SER A 29 -53.65 22.56 16.71
CA SER A 29 -54.64 21.49 16.54
C SER A 29 -55.07 21.08 15.13
N ALA A 30 -54.67 19.84 14.74
CA ALA A 30 -55.64 18.78 14.39
C ALA A 30 -54.95 17.43 14.28
N ALA A 31 -55.39 16.56 15.19
CA ALA A 31 -55.66 15.12 15.14
C ALA A 31 -54.89 14.20 14.17
N GLN A 32 -54.20 13.25 14.81
CA GLN A 32 -53.82 11.93 14.28
C GLN A 32 -55.07 11.03 14.11
N PRO A 33 -54.98 9.99 13.29
CA PRO A 33 -55.52 8.69 13.68
C PRO A 33 -54.44 7.62 13.80
N GLU A 34 -54.54 6.84 14.87
CA GLU A 34 -53.75 5.65 15.21
C GLU A 34 -54.01 4.45 14.30
N PRO A 35 -53.10 3.44 14.29
CA PRO A 35 -53.18 2.28 13.41
C PRO A 35 -54.07 1.16 14.00
N ALA A 36 -54.84 0.56 13.13
CA ALA A 36 -55.65 -0.62 13.46
C ALA A 36 -54.82 -1.90 13.50
N THR A 37 -54.85 -2.56 14.63
CA THR A 37 -54.42 -3.94 14.89
C THR A 37 -55.37 -4.94 14.25
N ALA A 38 -54.88 -5.94 13.53
CA ALA A 38 -55.61 -7.18 13.28
C ALA A 38 -54.73 -8.40 13.54
N LYS A 39 -55.18 -9.19 14.51
CA LYS A 39 -54.64 -10.51 14.88
C LYS A 39 -55.36 -11.61 14.08
N PRO A 40 -54.85 -12.85 14.13
CA PRO A 40 -54.87 -13.83 13.03
C PRO A 40 -56.05 -14.79 13.09
N ALA A 41 -56.40 -15.39 11.94
CA ALA A 41 -57.31 -16.52 11.88
C ALA A 41 -56.61 -17.76 11.31
N ALA A 42 -56.81 -18.84 12.06
CA ALA A 42 -56.25 -20.16 11.82
C ALA A 42 -57.18 -21.06 10.97
N ARG A 43 -56.58 -22.07 10.39
CA ARG A 43 -57.10 -23.42 10.04
C ARG A 43 -58.12 -23.58 8.91
N LYS A 44 -57.76 -24.39 7.90
CA LYS A 44 -58.31 -25.76 7.84
C LYS A 44 -57.62 -26.58 6.75
N SER A 45 -57.31 -27.78 7.15
CA SER A 45 -56.85 -28.97 6.42
C SER A 45 -57.91 -29.61 5.50
N ALA A 46 -57.48 -30.21 4.40
CA ALA A 46 -58.08 -31.40 3.81
C ALA A 46 -57.05 -31.95 2.79
N LYS A 47 -56.46 -33.05 2.98
CA LYS A 47 -56.72 -34.47 2.88
C LYS A 47 -56.87 -34.96 1.44
N ALA A 48 -55.76 -35.58 0.99
CA ALA A 48 -55.60 -36.92 0.37
C ALA A 48 -56.30 -37.28 -0.94
N ALA A 49 -55.52 -37.73 -1.92
CA ALA A 49 -55.78 -38.99 -2.58
C ALA A 49 -54.50 -39.53 -3.26
N LYS A 50 -54.31 -40.79 -3.04
CA LYS A 50 -53.28 -41.73 -3.51
C LYS A 50 -53.48 -42.10 -4.98
N THR A 51 -52.41 -42.52 -5.61
CA THR A 51 -52.13 -43.76 -6.38
C THR A 51 -51.01 -43.42 -7.37
N GLY A 52 -50.06 -44.23 -7.68
CA GLY A 52 -49.72 -45.60 -7.51
C GLY A 52 -48.31 -45.85 -8.00
N ALA A 53 -47.76 -46.89 -7.53
CA ALA A 53 -46.43 -47.43 -7.68
C ALA A 53 -46.02 -47.72 -9.12
N ASP A 54 -44.73 -47.67 -9.39
CA ASP A 54 -44.01 -48.84 -9.85
C ASP A 54 -42.48 -48.69 -9.71
N LYS A 55 -41.89 -49.75 -9.18
CA LYS A 55 -40.48 -50.06 -9.03
C LYS A 55 -40.20 -51.38 -9.73
N PRO A 56 -38.99 -51.87 -9.87
CA PRO A 56 -37.91 -51.70 -10.86
C PRO A 56 -37.75 -52.94 -11.76
N PRO A 57 -36.65 -53.16 -12.48
CA PRO A 57 -35.85 -54.32 -12.12
C PRO A 57 -34.33 -54.15 -12.12
N SER A 58 -33.79 -54.98 -11.26
CA SER A 58 -32.41 -55.30 -10.95
C SER A 58 -31.79 -56.31 -11.95
N ALA A 59 -30.49 -56.43 -11.80
CA ALA A 59 -29.57 -57.55 -12.04
C ALA A 59 -28.91 -57.58 -13.43
N ARG A 60 -27.64 -57.87 -13.54
CA ARG A 60 -26.88 -58.98 -13.00
C ARG A 60 -25.37 -58.85 -13.27
N ALA A 61 -24.61 -59.27 -12.31
CA ALA A 61 -23.16 -59.48 -12.31
C ALA A 61 -22.71 -60.52 -13.33
N LYS A 62 -21.49 -60.43 -13.82
CA LYS A 62 -20.64 -61.59 -14.16
C LYS A 62 -19.19 -61.39 -13.75
N THR A 63 -18.76 -62.29 -12.89
CA THR A 63 -17.45 -62.65 -12.37
C THR A 63 -16.57 -63.32 -13.44
N ALA A 64 -15.24 -63.09 -13.33
CA ALA A 64 -14.18 -64.13 -13.53
C ALA A 64 -12.83 -63.50 -13.12
N LYS A 65 -12.25 -64.00 -12.06
CA LYS A 65 -11.20 -65.00 -11.80
C LYS A 65 -9.79 -64.46 -12.16
N LYS A 66 -9.03 -64.11 -11.15
CA LYS A 66 -8.00 -64.77 -10.33
C LYS A 66 -6.77 -65.32 -11.07
N ALA A 67 -5.59 -64.75 -10.82
CA ALA A 67 -4.32 -65.43 -10.74
C ALA A 67 -3.37 -64.74 -9.76
N GLU A 68 -3.04 -65.45 -8.69
CA GLU A 68 -2.02 -65.16 -7.74
C GLU A 68 -0.62 -65.38 -8.30
N LYS A 69 0.35 -64.53 -7.94
CA LYS A 69 1.76 -64.97 -7.65
C LYS A 69 2.43 -64.00 -6.70
N LYS A 70 2.85 -64.48 -5.55
CA LYS A 70 3.80 -63.92 -4.55
C LYS A 70 5.12 -64.70 -4.67
N PRO A 71 6.20 -64.29 -3.96
CA PRO A 71 6.85 -63.00 -3.74
C PRO A 71 8.36 -63.03 -4.08
N ALA A 72 8.98 -61.86 -4.22
CA ALA A 72 10.43 -61.79 -4.07
C ALA A 72 10.82 -60.60 -3.17
N LYS A 73 11.63 -60.85 -2.18
CA LYS A 73 12.20 -59.91 -1.20
C LYS A 73 13.12 -58.93 -1.88
N ALA A 74 12.98 -57.65 -1.60
CA ALA A 74 14.03 -56.65 -1.78
C ALA A 74 14.00 -55.58 -0.65
N LYS A 75 15.17 -55.24 -0.24
CA LYS A 75 15.63 -54.55 0.93
C LYS A 75 15.03 -53.16 1.11
N THR A 76 14.65 -52.85 2.34
CA THR A 76 14.40 -51.53 2.92
C THR A 76 15.59 -50.59 2.73
N SER A 77 15.31 -49.47 2.02
CA SER A 77 16.07 -48.22 2.13
C SER A 77 15.05 -47.13 2.38
N ALA A 78 15.05 -46.59 3.59
CA ALA A 78 14.18 -45.49 3.97
C ALA A 78 14.65 -44.21 3.23
N ALA A 79 13.88 -43.78 2.26
CA ALA A 79 14.00 -42.41 1.73
C ALA A 79 13.16 -41.48 2.60
N VAL A 80 13.87 -40.65 3.36
CA VAL A 80 13.28 -39.46 4.04
C VAL A 80 12.70 -38.56 2.96
N VAL A 81 11.38 -38.47 2.91
CA VAL A 81 10.69 -37.47 2.13
C VAL A 81 10.85 -36.16 2.87
N SER A 82 11.80 -35.35 2.44
CA SER A 82 11.91 -33.95 2.84
C SER A 82 10.74 -33.19 2.25
N SER A 83 9.89 -32.63 3.10
CA SER A 83 8.91 -31.62 2.73
C SER A 83 9.59 -30.45 2.01
N PRO A 84 8.96 -29.85 0.99
CA PRO A 84 9.54 -28.71 0.32
C PRO A 84 9.63 -27.55 1.31
N ALA A 85 10.82 -27.02 1.49
CA ALA A 85 11.07 -25.81 2.25
C ALA A 85 10.23 -24.66 1.71
N LEU A 86 9.56 -23.96 2.61
CA LEU A 86 8.92 -22.68 2.32
C LEU A 86 9.95 -21.75 1.70
N PRO A 87 9.57 -20.94 0.69
CA PRO A 87 10.47 -19.95 0.15
C PRO A 87 10.89 -18.97 1.27
N PRO A 88 12.13 -18.49 1.28
CA PRO A 88 12.59 -17.55 2.29
C PRO A 88 11.72 -16.31 2.30
N PRO A 89 11.53 -15.66 3.47
CA PRO A 89 10.73 -14.45 3.57
C PRO A 89 11.28 -13.40 2.61
N ILE A 90 10.36 -12.78 1.86
CA ILE A 90 10.66 -11.77 0.85
C ILE A 90 11.34 -10.59 1.55
N THR A 91 12.62 -10.40 1.29
CA THR A 91 13.40 -9.27 1.80
C THR A 91 12.90 -7.99 1.14
N PRO A 92 12.56 -6.94 1.91
CA PRO A 92 12.14 -5.68 1.33
C PRO A 92 13.30 -5.02 0.59
N SER A 93 13.04 -4.61 -0.64
CA SER A 93 13.98 -3.81 -1.44
C SER A 93 14.30 -2.50 -0.73
N ALA A 94 15.58 -2.14 -0.73
CA ALA A 94 16.09 -0.95 -0.10
C ALA A 94 15.42 0.34 -0.62
N PRO A 95 15.24 1.38 0.21
CA PRO A 95 14.86 2.69 -0.25
C PRO A 95 15.91 3.22 -1.24
N ILE A 96 15.44 3.86 -2.29
CA ILE A 96 16.25 4.44 -3.36
C ILE A 96 16.99 5.65 -2.78
N LEU A 97 18.20 5.44 -2.28
CA LEU A 97 19.15 6.52 -2.07
C LEU A 97 19.78 6.84 -3.43
N VAL A 98 19.37 7.94 -4.03
CA VAL A 98 20.06 8.50 -5.20
C VAL A 98 21.44 8.94 -4.73
N SER A 99 22.48 8.16 -5.07
CA SER A 99 23.87 8.57 -4.94
C SER A 99 24.15 9.67 -5.96
N ALA A 100 24.47 10.85 -5.48
CA ALA A 100 25.06 11.89 -6.31
C ALA A 100 26.39 11.38 -6.83
N SER A 101 26.50 11.26 -8.15
CA SER A 101 27.74 10.95 -8.87
C SER A 101 28.81 12.00 -8.55
N LYS A 102 29.82 11.65 -7.77
CA LYS A 102 31.10 12.35 -7.75
C LYS A 102 32.15 11.51 -8.45
N ALA A 103 32.82 12.14 -9.39
CA ALA A 103 33.94 11.59 -10.18
C ALA A 103 35.02 10.97 -9.28
N LYS A 104 35.54 9.81 -9.66
CA LYS A 104 36.63 9.12 -8.98
C LYS A 104 37.95 9.87 -9.18
N PRO A 105 38.73 10.14 -8.15
CA PRO A 105 40.15 10.28 -8.27
C PRO A 105 40.86 8.92 -8.20
N LYS A 106 41.97 8.86 -8.91
CA LYS A 106 42.88 7.73 -9.13
C LYS A 106 43.42 7.17 -7.81
N ALA A 107 43.52 5.87 -7.72
CA ALA A 107 44.03 5.12 -6.59
C ALA A 107 45.54 5.41 -6.37
N GLU A 108 45.89 5.73 -5.13
CA GLU A 108 47.23 5.62 -4.57
C GLU A 108 47.26 4.52 -3.51
N ALA A 109 48.36 3.79 -3.45
CA ALA A 109 48.56 2.56 -2.69
C ALA A 109 48.55 2.78 -1.15
N PRO A 110 48.31 1.73 -0.34
CA PRO A 110 48.07 1.86 1.08
C PRO A 110 49.33 2.14 1.87
N ARG A 111 49.29 3.16 2.69
CA ARG A 111 50.26 3.40 3.76
C ARG A 111 49.67 2.97 5.10
N ALA A 112 50.50 2.33 5.87
CA ALA A 112 50.23 1.66 7.14
C ALA A 112 49.44 2.46 8.19
N GLU A 113 48.71 1.69 8.98
CA GLU A 113 48.33 1.88 10.37
C GLU A 113 48.34 3.30 10.93
N ALA A 114 47.16 3.92 10.95
CA ALA A 114 46.88 4.97 11.92
C ALA A 114 46.04 4.35 13.06
N ALA A 115 46.60 4.35 14.25
CA ALA A 115 45.93 4.04 15.49
C ALA A 115 44.56 4.71 15.54
N ALA A 116 43.55 3.98 15.99
CA ALA A 116 42.21 4.51 16.23
C ALA A 116 42.34 5.73 17.15
N ALA A 117 42.14 6.91 16.59
CA ALA A 117 42.05 8.13 17.38
C ALA A 117 40.85 7.95 18.32
N ALA A 118 41.11 8.02 19.62
CA ALA A 118 40.07 8.02 20.64
C ALA A 118 39.04 9.13 20.26
N ALA A 119 37.75 8.78 20.26
CA ALA A 119 36.70 9.75 20.02
C ALA A 119 36.91 10.94 20.97
N PRO A 120 36.77 12.20 20.51
CA PRO A 120 36.94 13.34 21.38
C PRO A 120 35.95 13.21 22.55
N LEU A 121 36.43 13.44 23.77
CA LEU A 121 35.59 13.48 24.95
C LEU A 121 34.53 14.59 24.77
N PRO A 122 33.27 14.34 25.15
CA PRO A 122 32.22 15.34 25.01
C PRO A 122 32.58 16.61 25.83
N ASP A 123 32.24 17.73 25.27
CA ASP A 123 32.26 18.98 26.05
C ASP A 123 31.21 18.90 27.15
N VAL A 124 31.65 18.74 28.40
CA VAL A 124 30.77 18.49 29.55
C VAL A 124 29.84 19.65 29.84
N GLU A 125 30.29 20.89 29.62
CA GLU A 125 29.49 22.11 29.79
C GLU A 125 28.40 22.20 28.71
N ALA A 126 28.77 21.96 27.45
CA ALA A 126 27.82 21.87 26.34
C ALA A 126 26.83 20.73 26.54
N LEU A 127 27.28 19.57 27.03
CA LEU A 127 26.41 18.44 27.32
C LEU A 127 25.40 18.78 28.42
N ALA A 128 25.83 19.37 29.53
CA ALA A 128 24.94 19.75 30.63
C ALA A 128 23.89 20.77 30.16
N THR A 129 24.31 21.77 29.39
CA THR A 129 23.42 22.77 28.79
C THR A 129 22.41 22.16 27.86
N ASN A 130 22.82 21.24 26.98
CA ASN A 130 21.93 20.56 26.05
C ASN A 130 20.96 19.61 26.74
N VAL A 131 21.37 18.96 27.84
CA VAL A 131 20.45 18.16 28.68
C VAL A 131 19.36 19.03 29.29
N ALA A 132 19.71 20.23 29.82
CA ALA A 132 18.73 21.16 30.34
C ALA A 132 17.74 21.62 29.25
N HIS A 133 18.23 21.98 28.06
CA HIS A 133 17.39 22.32 26.91
C HIS A 133 16.51 21.16 26.45
N PHE A 134 17.04 19.94 26.45
CA PHE A 134 16.24 18.72 26.09
C PHE A 134 15.08 18.52 27.07
N VAL A 135 15.30 18.69 28.37
CA VAL A 135 14.24 18.62 29.40
C VAL A 135 13.19 19.71 29.18
N GLU A 136 13.61 20.96 28.91
CA GLU A 136 12.70 22.06 28.59
C GLU A 136 11.85 21.79 27.37
N LYS A 137 12.48 21.36 26.26
CA LYS A 137 11.80 21.05 24.98
C LYS A 137 10.91 19.81 25.09
N GLY A 138 11.36 18.77 25.80
CA GLY A 138 10.56 17.60 26.13
C GLY A 138 9.33 17.97 26.96
N GLY A 139 9.46 18.91 27.87
CA GLY A 139 8.33 19.48 28.63
C GLY A 139 7.32 20.20 27.73
N LYS A 140 7.76 20.94 26.71
CA LYS A 140 6.87 21.55 25.70
C LYS A 140 6.13 20.50 24.86
N ALA A 141 6.83 19.45 24.41
CA ALA A 141 6.21 18.33 23.68
C ALA A 141 5.15 17.62 24.54
N LEU A 142 5.43 17.38 25.82
CA LEU A 142 4.48 16.81 26.76
C LEU A 142 3.28 17.72 26.98
N ALA A 143 3.47 19.02 27.14
CA ALA A 143 2.38 19.99 27.28
C ALA A 143 1.49 20.01 26.02
N ALA A 144 2.06 20.02 24.81
CA ALA A 144 1.32 19.93 23.56
C ALA A 144 0.52 18.61 23.44
N PHE A 145 1.06 17.51 23.96
CA PHE A 145 0.38 16.22 24.00
C PHE A 145 -0.79 16.19 25.00
N LEU A 146 -0.65 16.85 26.13
CA LEU A 146 -1.67 16.85 27.20
C LEU A 146 -2.79 17.87 26.96
N ALA A 147 -2.52 19.01 26.34
CA ALA A 147 -3.45 20.12 26.18
C ALA A 147 -4.83 19.73 25.60
N PRO A 148 -4.94 18.93 24.52
CA PRO A 148 -6.26 18.50 24.00
C PRO A 148 -6.98 17.53 24.93
N ARG A 149 -6.24 16.79 25.78
CA ARG A 149 -6.81 15.79 26.71
C ARG A 149 -7.35 16.40 27.99
N GLU A 150 -6.83 17.54 28.39
CA GLU A 150 -7.36 18.32 29.51
C GLU A 150 -8.70 18.96 29.19
N SER A 151 -8.91 19.37 27.92
CA SER A 151 -10.18 19.97 27.47
C SER A 151 -11.28 18.95 27.21
N HIS A 152 -10.95 17.67 26.95
CA HIS A 152 -11.89 16.58 26.68
C HIS A 152 -11.39 15.29 27.35
N PRO A 153 -11.69 15.08 28.65
CA PRO A 153 -11.28 13.85 29.35
C PRO A 153 -12.08 12.66 28.82
N THR A 154 -11.56 12.01 27.80
CA THR A 154 -12.05 10.69 27.36
C THR A 154 -11.29 9.62 28.13
N VAL A 155 -12.01 8.66 28.71
CA VAL A 155 -11.42 7.45 29.28
C VAL A 155 -10.61 6.79 28.13
N PRO A 156 -9.33 6.46 28.34
CA PRO A 156 -8.52 5.81 27.30
C PRO A 156 -9.13 4.43 27.01
N THR A 157 -9.95 4.32 25.98
CA THR A 157 -10.29 3.03 25.40
C THR A 157 -9.07 2.57 24.59
N LEU A 158 -8.66 1.31 24.76
CA LEU A 158 -7.64 0.71 23.91
C LEU A 158 -8.04 0.94 22.45
N SER A 159 -7.08 1.38 21.62
CA SER A 159 -7.39 1.52 20.19
C SER A 159 -7.81 0.17 19.62
N GLU A 160 -8.59 0.18 18.54
CA GLU A 160 -9.02 -1.06 17.87
C GLU A 160 -7.83 -1.92 17.48
N GLU A 161 -6.76 -1.29 17.00
CA GLU A 161 -5.54 -1.99 16.60
C GLU A 161 -4.89 -2.74 17.79
N VAL A 162 -4.87 -2.11 18.97
CA VAL A 162 -4.36 -2.75 20.19
C VAL A 162 -5.28 -3.90 20.62
N THR A 163 -6.59 -3.70 20.54
CA THR A 163 -7.57 -4.74 20.89
C THR A 163 -7.44 -5.94 19.96
N GLU A 164 -7.32 -5.74 18.65
CA GLU A 164 -7.11 -6.82 17.68
C GLU A 164 -5.74 -7.50 17.83
N ALA A 165 -4.69 -6.75 18.19
CA ALA A 165 -3.39 -7.31 18.50
C ALA A 165 -3.46 -8.26 19.70
N VAL A 166 -4.08 -7.81 20.81
CA VAL A 166 -4.26 -8.61 22.02
C VAL A 166 -5.08 -9.87 21.74
N LYS A 167 -6.17 -9.75 20.98
CA LYS A 167 -7.02 -10.89 20.60
C LYS A 167 -6.27 -11.89 19.73
N SER A 168 -5.61 -11.43 18.66
CA SER A 168 -4.91 -12.32 17.72
C SER A 168 -3.73 -13.03 18.36
N ILE A 169 -2.90 -12.31 19.12
CA ILE A 169 -1.76 -12.89 19.87
C ILE A 169 -2.29 -13.79 20.99
N GLY A 170 -3.40 -13.39 21.65
CA GLY A 170 -4.05 -14.16 22.70
C GLY A 170 -4.51 -15.54 22.23
N ASN A 171 -5.09 -15.64 21.03
CA ASN A 171 -5.49 -16.93 20.45
C ASN A 171 -4.29 -17.87 20.23
N VAL A 172 -3.17 -17.33 19.75
CA VAL A 172 -1.93 -18.11 19.61
C VAL A 172 -1.38 -18.51 20.98
N ALA A 173 -1.38 -17.59 21.94
CA ALA A 173 -0.95 -17.90 23.31
C ALA A 173 -1.82 -19.00 23.96
N GLN A 174 -3.14 -18.95 23.75
CA GLN A 174 -4.06 -19.99 24.25
C GLN A 174 -3.76 -21.37 23.64
N TYR A 175 -3.44 -21.44 22.35
CA TYR A 175 -3.02 -22.69 21.72
C TYR A 175 -1.78 -23.31 22.41
N TRP A 176 -0.78 -22.48 22.73
CA TRP A 176 0.43 -22.96 23.42
C TRP A 176 0.15 -23.35 24.87
N LEU A 177 -0.61 -22.55 25.62
CA LEU A 177 -0.95 -22.81 27.02
C LEU A 177 -1.85 -24.04 27.21
N ALA A 178 -2.60 -24.45 26.19
CA ALA A 178 -3.42 -25.64 26.21
C ALA A 178 -2.60 -26.95 26.29
N ASP A 179 -1.30 -26.91 25.93
CA ASP A 179 -0.37 -28.07 26.05
C ASP A 179 0.91 -27.64 26.75
N PRO A 180 1.01 -27.91 28.07
CA PRO A 180 2.20 -27.59 28.87
C PRO A 180 3.49 -28.23 28.35
N THR A 181 3.41 -29.44 27.75
CA THR A 181 4.59 -30.16 27.22
C THR A 181 5.14 -29.43 26.00
N ARG A 182 4.25 -29.02 25.08
CA ARG A 182 4.60 -28.24 23.88
C ARG A 182 5.23 -26.90 24.30
N THR A 183 4.59 -26.20 25.23
CA THR A 183 5.10 -24.94 25.77
C THR A 183 6.48 -25.08 26.39
N ALA A 184 6.70 -26.13 27.23
CA ALA A 184 8.00 -26.42 27.84
C ALA A 184 9.08 -26.72 26.79
N GLN A 185 8.74 -27.46 25.73
CA GLN A 185 9.65 -27.71 24.60
C GLN A 185 10.07 -26.44 23.86
N ALA A 186 9.11 -25.56 23.58
CA ALA A 186 9.38 -24.28 22.90
C ALA A 186 10.26 -23.36 23.78
N GLN A 187 10.01 -23.32 25.10
CA GLN A 187 10.83 -22.56 26.05
C GLN A 187 12.23 -23.15 26.19
N ALA A 188 12.36 -24.51 26.24
CA ALA A 188 13.66 -25.19 26.31
C ALA A 188 14.50 -24.90 25.06
N ALA A 189 13.89 -24.88 23.86
CA ALA A 189 14.57 -24.51 22.61
C ALA A 189 15.15 -23.10 22.68
N LEU A 190 14.32 -22.10 23.05
CA LEU A 190 14.77 -20.72 23.22
C LEU A 190 15.87 -20.59 24.26
N SER A 191 15.74 -21.31 25.42
CA SER A 191 16.74 -21.29 26.46
C SER A 191 18.08 -21.88 26.00
N HIS A 192 18.02 -22.95 25.21
CA HIS A 192 19.21 -23.54 24.60
C HIS A 192 19.92 -22.56 23.67
N ASP A 193 19.16 -21.86 22.81
CA ASP A 193 19.70 -20.88 21.90
C ASP A 193 20.33 -19.68 22.63
N PHE A 194 19.71 -19.22 23.73
CA PHE A 194 20.32 -18.21 24.59
C PHE A 194 21.61 -18.66 25.29
N VAL A 195 21.70 -19.91 25.72
CA VAL A 195 22.95 -20.48 26.28
C VAL A 195 24.06 -20.50 25.21
N ASN A 196 23.71 -20.88 23.98
CA ASN A 196 24.66 -20.87 22.86
C ASN A 196 25.14 -19.46 22.54
N LEU A 197 24.22 -18.48 22.51
CA LEU A 197 24.55 -17.08 22.29
C LEU A 197 25.44 -16.54 23.43
N TRP A 198 25.14 -16.88 24.66
CA TRP A 198 25.95 -16.48 25.80
C TRP A 198 27.38 -17.05 25.73
N ALA A 199 27.50 -18.33 25.40
CA ALA A 199 28.78 -18.98 25.19
C ALA A 199 29.59 -18.34 24.06
N HIS A 200 28.94 -18.03 22.94
CA HIS A 200 29.52 -17.28 21.82
C HIS A 200 30.04 -15.91 22.28
N THR A 201 29.22 -15.16 23.03
CA THR A 201 29.62 -13.83 23.53
C THR A 201 30.83 -13.90 24.46
N LEU A 202 30.87 -14.87 25.36
CA LEU A 202 32.03 -15.09 26.28
C LEU A 202 33.31 -15.37 25.47
N ARG A 203 33.25 -16.23 24.45
CA ARG A 203 34.41 -16.49 23.58
C ARG A 203 34.86 -15.23 22.83
N ARG A 204 33.95 -14.44 22.32
CA ARG A 204 34.29 -13.15 21.70
C ARG A 204 34.93 -12.16 22.69
N MET A 205 34.45 -12.12 23.93
CA MET A 205 35.05 -11.28 24.98
C MET A 205 36.48 -11.71 25.33
N THR A 206 36.84 -12.98 25.09
CA THR A 206 38.22 -13.49 25.24
C THR A 206 39.07 -13.34 23.98
N GLY A 207 38.60 -12.63 22.97
CA GLY A 207 39.32 -12.32 21.73
C GLY A 207 39.26 -13.41 20.64
N GLN A 208 38.36 -14.38 20.76
CA GLN A 208 38.14 -15.36 19.70
C GLN A 208 37.23 -14.80 18.61
N GLU A 209 37.66 -14.94 17.36
CA GLU A 209 36.80 -14.62 16.21
C GLU A 209 35.79 -15.76 15.99
N GLU A 210 34.51 -15.46 16.07
CA GLU A 210 33.42 -16.40 15.81
C GLU A 210 32.35 -15.78 14.90
N LYS A 211 31.74 -16.65 14.10
CA LYS A 211 30.56 -16.22 13.27
C LYS A 211 29.37 -16.00 14.17
N PRO A 212 28.52 -15.01 13.87
CA PRO A 212 27.30 -14.78 14.63
C PRO A 212 26.41 -16.03 14.68
N VAL A 213 25.76 -16.28 15.82
CA VAL A 213 24.75 -17.33 15.97
C VAL A 213 23.51 -17.02 15.13
N VAL A 214 23.10 -15.74 15.10
CA VAL A 214 22.01 -15.22 14.28
C VAL A 214 22.48 -13.99 13.53
N SER A 215 22.29 -13.98 12.22
CA SER A 215 22.63 -12.84 11.35
C SER A 215 21.37 -12.08 10.93
N PRO A 216 21.45 -10.75 10.72
CA PRO A 216 20.35 -9.98 10.14
C PRO A 216 19.94 -10.54 8.78
N ALA A 217 18.66 -10.46 8.47
CA ALA A 217 18.17 -10.81 7.14
C ALA A 217 18.85 -9.93 6.07
N SER A 218 19.04 -10.49 4.87
CA SER A 218 19.58 -9.73 3.73
C SER A 218 18.73 -8.49 3.49
N GLY A 219 19.34 -7.30 3.59
CA GLY A 219 18.64 -6.01 3.45
C GLY A 219 18.18 -5.35 4.76
N ASP A 220 18.28 -6.01 5.90
CA ASP A 220 18.03 -5.37 7.20
C ASP A 220 19.17 -4.40 7.56
N LYS A 221 18.92 -3.11 7.36
CA LYS A 221 19.90 -2.05 7.58
C LYS A 221 19.99 -1.54 9.01
N ARG A 222 19.08 -1.98 9.89
CA ARG A 222 19.04 -1.53 11.29
C ARG A 222 20.32 -1.83 12.05
N PHE A 223 21.02 -2.89 11.66
CA PHE A 223 22.21 -3.42 12.30
C PHE A 223 23.42 -3.45 11.37
N ALA A 224 23.43 -2.62 10.30
CA ALA A 224 24.49 -2.62 9.30
C ALA A 224 25.77 -1.89 9.74
N GLY A 225 25.71 -1.10 10.80
CA GLY A 225 26.86 -0.37 11.32
C GLY A 225 27.88 -1.28 11.98
N LYS A 226 29.16 -0.96 11.80
CA LYS A 226 30.27 -1.74 12.36
C LYS A 226 30.27 -1.79 13.89
N ASP A 227 29.72 -0.78 14.54
CA ASP A 227 29.67 -0.66 16.00
C ASP A 227 28.86 -1.81 16.64
N TRP A 228 27.89 -2.36 15.91
CA TRP A 228 27.11 -3.51 16.36
C TRP A 228 27.93 -4.81 16.47
N GLU A 229 28.91 -4.99 15.59
CA GLU A 229 29.76 -6.18 15.59
C GLU A 229 31.05 -5.98 16.39
N ALA A 230 31.55 -4.76 16.44
CA ALA A 230 32.82 -4.47 17.10
C ALA A 230 32.76 -4.67 18.63
N ASN A 231 31.61 -4.39 19.25
CA ASN A 231 31.43 -4.48 20.70
C ASN A 231 30.63 -5.73 21.08
N PRO A 232 31.19 -6.65 21.86
CA PRO A 232 30.52 -7.91 22.25
C PRO A 232 29.17 -7.73 22.95
N PHE A 233 28.97 -6.64 23.70
CA PHE A 233 27.70 -6.35 24.36
C PHE A 233 26.61 -5.98 23.33
N TYR A 234 26.90 -5.11 22.37
CA TYR A 234 25.93 -4.73 21.35
C TYR A 234 25.68 -5.88 20.36
N ASP A 235 26.69 -6.67 20.07
CA ASP A 235 26.52 -7.89 19.28
C ASP A 235 25.61 -8.91 19.98
N PHE A 236 25.79 -9.14 21.29
CA PHE A 236 24.87 -9.95 22.08
C PHE A 236 23.44 -9.39 22.03
N LEU A 237 23.27 -8.11 22.29
CA LEU A 237 21.95 -7.46 22.32
C LEU A 237 21.22 -7.57 20.98
N ARG A 238 21.94 -7.34 19.87
CA ARG A 238 21.43 -7.51 18.51
C ARG A 238 20.96 -8.94 18.25
N GLN A 239 21.81 -9.91 18.55
CA GLN A 239 21.51 -11.31 18.32
C GLN A 239 20.39 -11.84 19.23
N ALA A 240 20.38 -11.46 20.51
CA ALA A 240 19.33 -11.79 21.47
C ALA A 240 17.96 -11.27 21.01
N TYR A 241 17.91 -10.02 20.52
CA TYR A 241 16.70 -9.43 19.96
C TYR A 241 16.21 -10.20 18.71
N MET A 242 17.10 -10.50 17.76
CA MET A 242 16.74 -11.24 16.55
C MET A 242 16.26 -12.66 16.88
N MET A 243 16.93 -13.33 17.81
CA MET A 243 16.58 -14.67 18.29
C MET A 243 15.17 -14.68 18.92
N ALA A 244 14.90 -13.76 19.85
CA ALA A 244 13.59 -13.62 20.47
C ALA A 244 12.47 -13.27 19.46
N SER A 245 12.76 -12.38 18.51
CA SER A 245 11.80 -12.01 17.46
C SER A 245 11.49 -13.17 16.51
N ASN A 246 12.50 -13.93 16.11
CA ASN A 246 12.33 -15.12 15.26
C ASN A 246 11.55 -16.21 16.00
N TRP A 247 11.89 -16.47 17.26
CA TRP A 247 11.16 -17.42 18.10
C TRP A 247 9.68 -17.05 18.25
N ALA A 248 9.37 -15.78 18.50
CA ALA A 248 7.98 -15.32 18.61
C ALA A 248 7.19 -15.54 17.30
N LEU A 249 7.80 -15.29 16.14
CA LEU A 249 7.19 -15.57 14.83
C LEU A 249 7.03 -17.07 14.59
N GLU A 250 8.00 -17.87 15.00
CA GLU A 250 7.95 -19.33 14.90
C GLU A 250 6.83 -19.94 15.77
N LEU A 251 6.56 -19.37 16.96
CA LEU A 251 5.41 -19.75 17.77
C LEU A 251 4.08 -19.52 17.04
N VAL A 252 3.96 -18.40 16.32
CA VAL A 252 2.76 -18.12 15.53
C VAL A 252 2.63 -19.10 14.36
N ASP A 253 3.72 -19.35 13.64
CA ASP A 253 3.72 -20.25 12.48
C ASP A 253 3.36 -21.70 12.86
N LYS A 254 3.87 -22.19 13.99
CA LYS A 254 3.61 -23.52 14.52
C LYS A 254 2.26 -23.71 15.21
N ALA A 255 1.46 -22.67 15.34
CA ALA A 255 0.11 -22.75 15.92
C ALA A 255 -0.91 -23.30 14.90
N ASP A 256 -0.76 -24.53 14.48
CA ASP A 256 -1.44 -25.18 13.36
C ASP A 256 -2.96 -25.35 13.54
N GLN A 257 -3.48 -25.35 14.79
CA GLN A 257 -4.90 -25.40 15.09
C GLN A 257 -5.58 -24.01 15.10
N VAL A 258 -4.80 -22.94 15.03
CA VAL A 258 -5.32 -21.58 14.85
C VAL A 258 -5.53 -21.35 13.34
N ASP A 259 -6.67 -20.81 12.95
CA ASP A 259 -6.96 -20.55 11.55
C ASP A 259 -5.92 -19.60 10.91
N THR A 260 -5.74 -19.74 9.61
CA THR A 260 -4.69 -19.02 8.85
C THR A 260 -4.80 -17.49 8.98
N HIS A 261 -6.03 -16.94 8.95
CA HIS A 261 -6.21 -15.50 9.03
C HIS A 261 -5.82 -14.94 10.40
N THR A 262 -6.21 -15.61 11.48
CA THR A 262 -5.79 -15.26 12.85
C THR A 262 -4.27 -15.39 13.02
N ARG A 263 -3.62 -16.41 12.44
CA ARG A 263 -2.16 -16.53 12.44
C ARG A 263 -1.49 -15.41 11.66
N ASP A 264 -1.98 -15.05 10.48
CA ASP A 264 -1.47 -13.93 9.68
C ASP A 264 -1.52 -12.61 10.47
N LYS A 265 -2.67 -12.34 11.14
CA LYS A 265 -2.82 -11.19 12.04
C LYS A 265 -1.86 -11.24 13.22
N ALA A 266 -1.75 -12.37 13.91
CA ALA A 266 -0.82 -12.52 15.03
C ALA A 266 0.63 -12.31 14.59
N ALA A 267 1.05 -12.89 13.46
CA ALA A 267 2.36 -12.68 12.88
C ALA A 267 2.61 -11.20 12.52
N PHE A 268 1.61 -10.53 11.98
CA PHE A 268 1.69 -9.10 11.69
C PHE A 268 1.94 -8.29 12.98
N TYR A 269 1.13 -8.50 14.03
CA TYR A 269 1.30 -7.75 15.28
C TYR A 269 2.58 -8.11 16.03
N VAL A 270 3.03 -9.37 15.98
CA VAL A 270 4.35 -9.77 16.50
C VAL A 270 5.47 -9.02 15.76
N ARG A 271 5.38 -8.87 14.43
CA ARG A 271 6.32 -8.04 13.66
C ARG A 271 6.27 -6.56 14.06
N GLN A 272 5.06 -6.00 14.31
CA GLN A 272 4.94 -4.62 14.81
C GLN A 272 5.64 -4.44 16.15
N LEU A 273 5.36 -5.34 17.11
CA LEU A 273 5.99 -5.31 18.44
C LEU A 273 7.50 -5.49 18.36
N SER A 274 7.97 -6.45 17.57
CA SER A 274 9.41 -6.65 17.34
C SER A 274 10.06 -5.40 16.75
N SER A 275 9.42 -4.78 15.75
CA SER A 275 9.92 -3.54 15.14
C SER A 275 9.99 -2.39 16.15
N ALA A 276 8.97 -2.26 17.01
CA ALA A 276 8.93 -1.24 18.06
C ALA A 276 10.02 -1.43 19.12
N LEU A 277 10.26 -2.67 19.52
CA LEU A 277 11.21 -3.04 20.57
C LEU A 277 12.65 -3.24 20.06
N ALA A 278 12.90 -2.98 18.77
CA ALA A 278 14.25 -3.14 18.22
C ALA A 278 15.27 -2.27 18.96
N PRO A 279 16.40 -2.82 19.40
CA PRO A 279 17.43 -2.05 20.11
C PRO A 279 18.02 -0.91 19.26
N SER A 280 17.89 -0.98 17.95
CA SER A 280 18.25 0.09 17.03
C SER A 280 17.43 1.38 17.19
N ASN A 281 16.27 1.32 17.84
CA ASN A 281 15.34 2.44 17.98
C ASN A 281 15.64 3.32 19.23
N PHE A 282 16.48 2.88 20.13
CA PHE A 282 16.68 3.57 21.41
C PHE A 282 18.12 4.05 21.58
N LEU A 283 18.27 5.25 22.12
CA LEU A 283 19.56 5.90 22.31
C LEU A 283 20.58 5.01 23.03
N VAL A 284 20.18 4.39 24.17
CA VAL A 284 21.11 3.65 25.05
C VAL A 284 21.51 2.29 24.47
N THR A 285 20.64 1.68 23.67
CA THR A 285 20.85 0.35 23.11
C THR A 285 21.39 0.36 21.68
N ASN A 286 21.46 1.54 21.06
CA ASN A 286 22.04 1.70 19.72
C ASN A 286 23.40 2.39 19.81
N PRO A 287 24.51 1.67 19.54
CA PRO A 287 25.87 2.22 19.69
C PRO A 287 26.16 3.41 18.77
N GLU A 288 25.56 3.45 17.58
CA GLU A 288 25.73 4.56 16.65
C GLU A 288 25.06 5.84 17.17
N LEU A 289 23.82 5.72 17.70
CA LEU A 289 23.11 6.86 18.28
C LEU A 289 23.80 7.40 19.51
N LEU A 290 24.29 6.50 20.34
CA LEU A 290 25.02 6.87 21.55
C LEU A 290 26.31 7.62 21.19
N ARG A 291 27.11 7.10 20.27
CA ARG A 291 28.33 7.75 19.78
C ARG A 291 28.01 9.11 19.14
N GLU A 292 27.02 9.19 18.22
CA GLU A 292 26.61 10.44 17.56
C GLU A 292 26.15 11.50 18.59
N THR A 293 25.49 11.07 19.66
CA THR A 293 25.05 11.98 20.72
C THR A 293 26.21 12.51 21.54
N PHE A 294 27.20 11.70 21.88
CA PHE A 294 28.40 12.17 22.56
C PHE A 294 29.24 13.08 21.68
N GLU A 295 29.43 12.75 20.40
CA GLU A 295 30.14 13.61 19.43
C GLU A 295 29.51 15.02 19.30
N GLN A 296 28.18 15.11 19.44
CA GLN A 296 27.42 16.34 19.34
C GLN A 296 27.11 16.97 20.73
N SER A 297 27.67 16.43 21.81
CA SER A 297 27.39 16.89 23.18
C SER A 297 25.89 17.00 23.46
N GLY A 298 25.07 16.13 22.92
CA GLY A 298 23.61 16.07 23.11
C GLY A 298 22.77 17.04 22.25
N ALA A 299 23.40 17.89 21.41
CA ALA A 299 22.66 18.84 20.57
C ALA A 299 21.67 18.22 19.60
N ASN A 300 21.93 16.98 19.15
CA ASN A 300 20.98 16.18 18.34
C ASN A 300 19.67 15.94 19.08
N LEU A 301 19.70 15.66 20.39
CA LEU A 301 18.49 15.41 21.18
C LEU A 301 17.66 16.68 21.37
N VAL A 302 18.30 17.84 21.53
CA VAL A 302 17.60 19.13 21.61
C VAL A 302 16.82 19.41 20.34
N ARG A 303 17.49 19.28 19.18
CA ARG A 303 16.80 19.41 17.87
C ARG A 303 15.70 18.38 17.67
N GLY A 304 15.93 17.15 18.12
CA GLY A 304 14.94 16.08 18.07
C GLY A 304 13.70 16.39 18.90
N ALA A 305 13.88 16.98 20.08
CA ALA A 305 12.76 17.40 20.93
C ALA A 305 11.95 18.55 20.30
N ASP A 306 12.62 19.51 19.63
CA ASP A 306 11.93 20.56 18.87
C ASP A 306 11.06 19.96 17.76
N ILE A 307 11.62 19.06 16.94
CA ILE A 307 10.88 18.37 15.85
C ILE A 307 9.70 17.58 16.43
N LEU A 308 9.88 16.89 17.55
CA LEU A 308 8.81 16.13 18.21
C LEU A 308 7.67 17.04 18.69
N ALA A 309 8.00 18.19 19.29
CA ALA A 309 7.01 19.16 19.74
C ALA A 309 6.19 19.71 18.55
N GLU A 310 6.86 20.08 17.46
CA GLU A 310 6.22 20.55 16.23
C GLU A 310 5.31 19.49 15.61
N ASP A 311 5.71 18.20 15.60
CA ASP A 311 4.93 17.10 15.04
C ASP A 311 3.68 16.78 15.89
N ILE A 312 3.76 16.93 17.22
CA ILE A 312 2.62 16.79 18.12
C ILE A 312 1.66 17.98 17.94
N GLU A 313 2.18 19.19 17.83
CA GLU A 313 1.37 20.40 17.59
C GLU A 313 0.64 20.31 16.24
N ALA A 314 1.36 19.97 15.17
CA ALA A 314 0.78 19.76 13.84
C ALA A 314 -0.27 18.62 13.80
N GLY A 315 -0.18 17.65 14.71
CA GLY A 315 -1.14 16.56 14.89
C GLY A 315 -2.30 16.90 15.85
N GLY A 316 -2.42 18.15 16.33
CA GLY A 316 -3.47 18.53 17.27
C GLY A 316 -3.42 17.74 18.58
N GLY A 317 -2.21 17.49 19.11
CA GLY A 317 -1.97 16.68 20.31
C GLY A 317 -1.75 15.19 20.05
N ASN A 318 -1.85 14.72 18.82
CA ASN A 318 -1.44 13.39 18.41
C ASN A 318 -0.11 13.45 17.65
N LEU A 319 0.73 12.43 17.82
CA LEU A 319 2.00 12.41 17.09
C LEU A 319 1.75 12.15 15.61
N LYS A 320 2.01 13.15 14.76
CA LYS A 320 2.00 13.05 13.30
C LYS A 320 3.44 13.08 12.80
N ILE A 321 4.06 11.90 12.70
CA ILE A 321 5.47 11.76 12.28
C ILE A 321 5.65 12.33 10.88
N ARG A 322 6.47 13.40 10.74
CA ARG A 322 6.81 13.93 9.41
C ARG A 322 7.77 12.98 8.69
N GLN A 323 7.43 12.62 7.46
CA GLN A 323 8.25 11.75 6.61
C GLN A 323 8.96 12.52 5.49
N VAL A 324 8.52 13.73 5.20
CA VAL A 324 9.02 14.57 4.11
C VAL A 324 8.85 16.05 4.41
N ASP A 325 9.73 16.87 3.87
CA ASP A 325 9.56 18.33 3.83
C ASP A 325 8.69 18.72 2.63
N HIS A 326 7.40 18.94 2.88
CA HIS A 326 6.43 19.33 1.87
C HIS A 326 6.67 20.72 1.28
N SER A 327 7.42 21.59 1.97
CA SER A 327 7.70 22.96 1.48
C SER A 327 8.52 22.97 0.18
N LYS A 328 9.16 21.86 -0.15
CA LYS A 328 9.99 21.68 -1.35
C LYS A 328 9.22 21.20 -2.55
N PHE A 329 7.92 20.88 -2.40
CA PHE A 329 7.12 20.26 -3.46
C PHE A 329 5.87 21.07 -3.75
N GLU A 330 5.66 21.34 -5.05
CA GLU A 330 4.50 22.07 -5.56
C GLU A 330 3.97 21.41 -6.83
N LEU A 331 2.67 21.09 -6.83
CA LEU A 331 1.98 20.49 -7.98
C LEU A 331 1.91 21.47 -9.16
N GLY A 332 2.34 21.01 -10.33
CA GLY A 332 2.44 21.78 -11.55
C GLY A 332 3.76 22.57 -11.69
N VAL A 333 4.62 22.59 -10.64
CA VAL A 333 5.92 23.28 -10.65
C VAL A 333 7.09 22.30 -10.66
N ASN A 334 7.11 21.36 -9.71
CA ASN A 334 8.14 20.31 -9.63
C ASN A 334 7.58 18.90 -9.40
N LEU A 335 6.27 18.77 -9.20
CA LEU A 335 5.51 17.53 -9.26
C LEU A 335 4.38 17.69 -10.29
N ALA A 336 4.04 16.62 -11.02
CA ALA A 336 2.97 16.61 -12.03
C ALA A 336 3.14 17.72 -13.09
N THR A 337 4.32 17.77 -13.70
CA THR A 337 4.74 18.93 -14.55
C THR A 337 4.52 18.70 -16.03
N THR A 338 3.99 17.56 -16.46
CA THR A 338 3.75 17.30 -17.90
C THR A 338 2.65 18.24 -18.42
N PRO A 339 2.90 19.01 -19.47
CA PRO A 339 1.93 19.97 -19.98
C PRO A 339 0.65 19.30 -20.51
N GLY A 340 -0.51 19.87 -20.19
CA GLY A 340 -1.82 19.37 -20.60
C GLY A 340 -2.93 20.29 -20.16
N LYS A 341 -4.17 19.87 -20.42
CA LYS A 341 -5.40 20.59 -20.02
C LYS A 341 -6.41 19.60 -19.44
N VAL A 342 -7.15 20.04 -18.44
CA VAL A 342 -8.40 19.41 -18.05
C VAL A 342 -9.42 19.72 -19.13
N VAL A 343 -9.96 18.69 -19.79
CA VAL A 343 -10.91 18.83 -20.89
C VAL A 343 -12.33 18.40 -20.52
N PHE A 344 -12.49 17.69 -19.41
CA PHE A 344 -13.79 17.29 -18.88
C PHE A 344 -13.75 17.24 -17.35
N ARG A 345 -14.89 17.56 -16.71
CA ARG A 345 -15.05 17.48 -15.25
C ARG A 345 -16.48 17.09 -14.91
N ASN A 346 -16.64 16.21 -13.94
CA ASN A 346 -17.89 15.91 -13.25
C ASN A 346 -17.63 15.77 -11.74
N ASP A 347 -18.60 15.32 -10.95
CA ASP A 347 -18.47 15.21 -9.48
C ASP A 347 -17.37 14.25 -9.02
N LEU A 348 -16.97 13.26 -9.85
CA LEU A 348 -15.98 12.24 -9.48
C LEU A 348 -14.62 12.44 -10.13
N ILE A 349 -14.55 13.00 -11.33
CA ILE A 349 -13.31 13.06 -12.09
C ILE A 349 -13.06 14.41 -12.76
N GLU A 350 -11.79 14.74 -12.88
CA GLU A 350 -11.25 15.57 -13.97
C GLU A 350 -10.55 14.65 -14.97
N LEU A 351 -10.76 14.88 -16.26
CA LEU A 351 -10.04 14.19 -17.32
C LEU A 351 -9.00 15.13 -17.92
N ILE A 352 -7.74 14.75 -17.80
CA ILE A 352 -6.59 15.52 -18.29
C ILE A 352 -6.17 14.94 -19.64
N GLN A 353 -6.12 15.78 -20.69
CA GLN A 353 -5.48 15.49 -21.96
C GLN A 353 -4.10 16.14 -21.98
N TYR A 354 -3.03 15.38 -22.23
CA TYR A 354 -1.68 15.90 -22.29
C TYR A 354 -1.32 16.44 -23.68
N ALA A 355 -0.54 17.51 -23.69
CA ALA A 355 -0.09 18.14 -24.92
C ALA A 355 0.91 17.23 -25.68
N PRO A 356 0.75 17.04 -27.00
CA PRO A 356 1.63 16.21 -27.79
C PRO A 356 3.04 16.82 -27.91
N THR A 357 4.05 15.99 -27.99
CA THR A 357 5.46 16.39 -28.24
C THR A 357 5.99 15.90 -29.59
N THR A 358 5.15 15.21 -30.37
CA THR A 358 5.47 14.67 -31.70
C THR A 358 4.48 15.22 -32.73
N ALA A 359 4.88 15.33 -34.00
CA ALA A 359 4.01 15.83 -35.07
C ALA A 359 2.87 14.86 -35.41
N GLU A 360 3.10 13.56 -35.22
CA GLU A 360 2.11 12.51 -35.41
C GLU A 360 1.98 11.68 -34.14
N VAL A 361 0.78 11.17 -33.89
CA VAL A 361 0.46 10.32 -32.75
C VAL A 361 -0.24 9.05 -33.21
N TYR A 362 -0.17 7.99 -32.42
CA TYR A 362 -1.01 6.81 -32.67
C TYR A 362 -2.49 7.18 -32.69
N LYS A 363 -3.22 6.64 -33.69
CA LYS A 363 -4.63 6.97 -33.90
C LYS A 363 -5.49 6.66 -32.68
N ARG A 364 -5.27 5.48 -32.05
CA ARG A 364 -6.02 5.07 -30.87
C ARG A 364 -5.50 5.80 -29.64
N PRO A 365 -6.33 6.60 -28.93
CA PRO A 365 -5.94 7.29 -27.70
C PRO A 365 -5.68 6.32 -26.55
N LEU A 366 -4.89 6.76 -25.58
CA LEU A 366 -4.60 6.06 -24.34
C LEU A 366 -5.37 6.70 -23.18
N LEU A 367 -6.23 5.93 -22.50
CA LEU A 367 -6.89 6.32 -21.25
C LEU A 367 -6.24 5.64 -20.06
N ILE A 368 -5.81 6.40 -19.07
CA ILE A 368 -5.22 5.88 -17.82
C ILE A 368 -6.24 6.02 -16.69
N VAL A 369 -6.55 4.89 -16.04
CA VAL A 369 -7.42 4.76 -14.86
C VAL A 369 -6.51 4.49 -13.65
N PRO A 370 -6.05 5.52 -12.93
CA PRO A 370 -5.19 5.36 -11.76
C PRO A 370 -6.00 4.93 -10.53
N PRO A 371 -5.35 4.52 -9.43
CA PRO A 371 -6.02 4.28 -8.18
C PRO A 371 -6.68 5.57 -7.64
N TRP A 372 -7.80 5.42 -6.90
CA TRP A 372 -8.41 6.52 -6.15
C TRP A 372 -7.92 6.59 -4.70
N ILE A 373 -7.17 5.60 -4.24
CA ILE A 373 -6.57 5.57 -2.88
C ILE A 373 -5.45 6.61 -2.75
N ASN A 374 -4.74 6.85 -3.86
CA ASN A 374 -3.68 7.84 -3.98
C ASN A 374 -3.90 8.67 -5.24
N LYS A 375 -3.20 9.79 -5.33
CA LYS A 375 -3.32 10.72 -6.46
C LYS A 375 -2.57 10.21 -7.70
N PHE A 376 -3.11 10.49 -8.89
CA PHE A 376 -2.64 9.97 -10.17
C PHE A 376 -1.18 10.31 -10.49
N TYR A 377 -0.63 11.38 -9.90
CA TYR A 377 0.67 11.92 -10.28
C TYR A 377 1.88 11.05 -9.87
N ILE A 378 1.67 9.90 -9.26
CA ILE A 378 2.71 8.87 -9.19
C ILE A 378 3.22 8.49 -10.58
N LEU A 379 2.35 8.57 -11.61
CA LEU A 379 2.69 8.33 -13.01
C LEU A 379 3.26 9.59 -13.71
N ASP A 380 3.29 10.74 -13.03
CA ASP A 380 3.86 12.02 -13.48
C ASP A 380 4.63 12.70 -12.34
N LEU A 381 5.43 11.95 -11.60
CA LEU A 381 6.02 12.40 -10.34
C LEU A 381 6.96 13.60 -10.54
N ASN A 382 7.91 13.48 -11.45
CA ASN A 382 8.78 14.56 -11.92
C ASN A 382 9.21 14.27 -13.37
N PRO A 383 9.89 15.19 -14.07
CA PRO A 383 10.28 15.00 -15.49
C PRO A 383 11.08 13.72 -15.77
N GLU A 384 11.87 13.25 -14.81
CA GLU A 384 12.71 12.07 -14.95
C GLU A 384 12.00 10.76 -14.63
N LYS A 385 10.93 10.82 -13.84
CA LYS A 385 10.17 9.66 -13.36
C LYS A 385 8.69 9.67 -13.84
N SER A 386 8.42 10.38 -14.94
CA SER A 386 7.08 10.46 -15.51
C SER A 386 6.89 9.41 -16.60
N PHE A 387 6.03 8.43 -16.32
CA PHE A 387 5.52 7.50 -17.32
C PHE A 387 4.63 8.24 -18.34
N ILE A 388 3.82 9.18 -17.89
CA ILE A 388 2.92 9.98 -18.73
C ILE A 388 3.73 10.78 -19.74
N ARG A 389 4.72 11.55 -19.30
CA ARG A 389 5.60 12.32 -20.16
C ARG A 389 6.33 11.45 -21.20
N TRP A 390 6.82 10.30 -20.75
CA TRP A 390 7.47 9.35 -21.63
C TRP A 390 6.49 8.80 -22.67
N ALA A 391 5.27 8.40 -22.27
CA ALA A 391 4.24 7.88 -23.18
C ALA A 391 3.83 8.92 -24.24
N VAL A 392 3.68 10.19 -23.86
CA VAL A 392 3.45 11.31 -24.79
C VAL A 392 4.61 11.43 -25.78
N ALA A 393 5.85 11.32 -25.32
CA ALA A 393 7.05 11.38 -26.17
C ALA A 393 7.15 10.18 -27.14
N GLN A 394 6.47 9.05 -26.84
CA GLN A 394 6.35 7.93 -27.78
C GLN A 394 5.25 8.13 -28.84
N GLY A 395 4.59 9.28 -28.85
CA GLY A 395 3.53 9.60 -29.81
C GLY A 395 2.16 9.06 -29.40
N LEU A 396 1.86 8.93 -28.12
CA LEU A 396 0.52 8.60 -27.64
C LEU A 396 -0.27 9.86 -27.30
N THR A 397 -1.56 9.91 -27.69
CA THR A 397 -2.52 10.88 -27.14
C THR A 397 -2.98 10.36 -25.78
N VAL A 398 -2.44 10.94 -24.70
CA VAL A 398 -2.65 10.43 -23.34
C VAL A 398 -3.74 11.20 -22.61
N PHE A 399 -4.69 10.47 -22.06
CA PHE A 399 -5.71 10.95 -21.13
C PHE A 399 -5.55 10.28 -19.78
N VAL A 400 -5.71 11.05 -18.70
CA VAL A 400 -5.62 10.53 -17.34
C VAL A 400 -6.81 10.98 -16.50
N ILE A 401 -7.44 10.06 -15.80
CA ILE A 401 -8.45 10.38 -14.79
C ILE A 401 -7.74 10.93 -13.55
N SER A 402 -8.14 12.11 -13.10
CA SER A 402 -7.82 12.66 -11.79
C SER A 402 -9.05 12.55 -10.91
N TRP A 403 -9.04 11.62 -9.96
CA TRP A 403 -10.17 11.41 -9.06
C TRP A 403 -10.33 12.57 -8.08
N VAL A 404 -11.57 12.91 -7.76
CA VAL A 404 -11.88 13.85 -6.68
C VAL A 404 -11.34 13.32 -5.35
N ASN A 405 -10.94 14.22 -4.44
CA ASN A 405 -10.76 13.86 -3.04
C ASN A 405 -12.13 13.97 -2.35
N PRO A 406 -12.84 12.84 -2.10
CA PRO A 406 -14.26 12.88 -1.76
C PRO A 406 -14.52 13.50 -0.38
N ASP A 407 -15.71 14.08 -0.24
CA ASP A 407 -16.30 14.56 1.00
C ASP A 407 -17.68 13.92 1.24
N SER A 408 -18.43 14.38 2.25
CA SER A 408 -19.73 13.81 2.62
C SER A 408 -20.77 13.81 1.50
N ARG A 409 -20.66 14.67 0.49
CA ARG A 409 -21.57 14.72 -0.68
C ARG A 409 -21.43 13.48 -1.56
N HIS A 410 -20.28 12.81 -1.50
CA HIS A 410 -19.94 11.65 -2.33
C HIS A 410 -20.21 10.31 -1.63
N ARG A 411 -20.85 10.31 -0.44
CA ARG A 411 -21.03 9.13 0.41
C ARG A 411 -21.61 7.91 -0.30
N ASP A 412 -22.54 8.15 -1.22
CA ASP A 412 -23.31 7.14 -1.95
C ASP A 412 -22.68 6.76 -3.30
N LYS A 413 -21.53 7.38 -3.67
CA LYS A 413 -20.78 7.00 -4.85
C LYS A 413 -20.11 5.65 -4.61
N ASP A 414 -20.75 4.62 -5.12
CA ASP A 414 -20.30 3.23 -5.01
C ASP A 414 -19.35 2.82 -6.14
N PHE A 415 -18.99 1.56 -6.20
CA PHE A 415 -18.10 1.01 -7.24
C PHE A 415 -18.71 1.12 -8.65
N ALA A 416 -20.03 1.01 -8.77
CA ALA A 416 -20.74 1.22 -10.04
C ALA A 416 -20.72 2.68 -10.47
N ALA A 417 -20.81 3.64 -9.54
CA ALA A 417 -20.63 5.06 -9.82
C ALA A 417 -19.21 5.36 -10.35
N TYR A 418 -18.17 4.78 -9.73
CA TYR A 418 -16.80 4.91 -10.22
C TYR A 418 -16.60 4.31 -11.62
N MET A 419 -17.28 3.23 -11.96
CA MET A 419 -17.31 2.69 -13.32
C MET A 419 -18.01 3.65 -14.29
N LYS A 420 -19.23 4.09 -13.98
CA LYS A 420 -20.08 4.87 -14.89
C LYS A 420 -19.63 6.33 -15.01
N GLU A 421 -19.52 7.01 -13.87
CA GLU A 421 -19.18 8.44 -13.83
C GLU A 421 -17.66 8.66 -13.94
N GLY A 422 -16.85 7.63 -13.69
CA GLY A 422 -15.41 7.64 -13.87
C GLY A 422 -15.01 7.11 -15.25
N VAL A 423 -14.99 5.78 -15.41
CA VAL A 423 -14.43 5.14 -16.61
C VAL A 423 -15.26 5.42 -17.85
N PHE A 424 -16.59 5.22 -17.81
CA PHE A 424 -17.43 5.40 -18.99
C PHE A 424 -17.57 6.87 -19.39
N ALA A 425 -17.72 7.77 -18.43
CA ALA A 425 -17.71 9.21 -18.70
C ALA A 425 -16.38 9.68 -19.31
N ALA A 426 -15.25 9.11 -18.89
CA ALA A 426 -13.95 9.37 -19.48
C ALA A 426 -13.86 8.84 -20.93
N LEU A 427 -14.43 7.66 -21.24
CA LEU A 427 -14.49 7.13 -22.62
C LEU A 427 -15.31 8.06 -23.53
N ASP A 428 -16.46 8.54 -23.08
CA ASP A 428 -17.30 9.48 -23.82
C ASP A 428 -16.55 10.80 -24.05
N ALA A 429 -15.87 11.32 -23.04
CA ALA A 429 -15.08 12.54 -23.14
C ALA A 429 -13.87 12.37 -24.08
N VAL A 430 -13.18 11.22 -24.08
CA VAL A 430 -12.10 10.93 -25.04
C VAL A 430 -12.61 10.93 -26.48
N LYS A 431 -13.78 10.31 -26.73
CA LYS A 431 -14.45 10.34 -28.04
C LYS A 431 -14.75 11.77 -28.46
N ASP A 432 -15.31 12.60 -27.59
CA ASP A 432 -15.62 14.01 -27.90
C ASP A 432 -14.36 14.86 -28.11
N ALA A 433 -13.27 14.55 -27.40
CA ALA A 433 -12.00 15.26 -27.56
C ALA A 433 -11.25 14.88 -28.86
N THR A 434 -11.38 13.64 -29.31
CA THR A 434 -10.52 13.09 -30.38
C THR A 434 -11.26 12.65 -31.64
N GLY A 435 -12.57 12.42 -31.55
CA GLY A 435 -13.39 11.81 -32.61
C GLY A 435 -13.18 10.28 -32.75
N GLU A 436 -12.33 9.65 -31.91
CA GLU A 436 -12.09 8.21 -31.96
C GLU A 436 -13.08 7.45 -31.08
N GLU A 437 -13.69 6.41 -31.63
CA GLU A 437 -14.62 5.57 -30.90
C GLU A 437 -13.94 4.66 -29.88
N ASN A 438 -12.71 4.25 -30.19
CA ASN A 438 -12.02 3.19 -29.46
C ASN A 438 -10.74 3.71 -28.80
N VAL A 439 -10.44 3.17 -27.62
CA VAL A 439 -9.23 3.50 -26.84
C VAL A 439 -8.42 2.26 -26.49
N THR A 440 -7.16 2.47 -26.14
CA THR A 440 -6.38 1.57 -25.30
C THR A 440 -6.49 2.09 -23.85
N ALA A 441 -6.73 1.21 -22.88
CA ALA A 441 -6.85 1.61 -21.49
C ALA A 441 -5.72 1.07 -20.62
N ILE A 442 -5.26 1.86 -19.64
CA ILE A 442 -4.38 1.38 -18.56
C ILE A 442 -5.15 1.45 -17.26
N GLY A 443 -5.11 0.37 -16.45
CA GLY A 443 -5.54 0.38 -15.06
C GLY A 443 -4.36 0.15 -14.12
N TYR A 444 -4.20 0.97 -13.09
CA TYR A 444 -3.13 0.82 -12.12
C TYR A 444 -3.70 0.47 -10.75
N CYS A 445 -3.18 -0.61 -10.12
CA CYS A 445 -3.56 -1.07 -8.79
C CYS A 445 -5.09 -1.26 -8.69
N VAL A 446 -5.78 -0.63 -7.73
CA VAL A 446 -7.24 -0.68 -7.60
C VAL A 446 -7.96 -0.06 -8.80
N GLY A 447 -7.37 0.93 -9.49
CA GLY A 447 -7.87 1.43 -10.77
C GLY A 447 -7.85 0.35 -11.85
N GLY A 448 -6.90 -0.56 -11.81
CA GLY A 448 -6.86 -1.76 -12.66
C GLY A 448 -7.93 -2.79 -12.30
N THR A 449 -8.23 -2.97 -11.01
CA THR A 449 -9.36 -3.80 -10.57
C THR A 449 -10.68 -3.23 -11.10
N LEU A 450 -10.89 -1.91 -10.97
CA LEU A 450 -12.05 -1.21 -11.54
C LEU A 450 -12.12 -1.39 -13.05
N LEU A 451 -11.01 -1.17 -13.76
CA LEU A 451 -10.96 -1.35 -15.22
C LEU A 451 -11.28 -2.80 -15.60
N SER A 452 -10.77 -3.79 -14.88
CA SER A 452 -11.06 -5.22 -15.14
C SER A 452 -12.55 -5.55 -14.95
N CYS A 453 -13.16 -5.00 -13.88
CA CYS A 453 -14.61 -5.12 -13.66
C CYS A 453 -15.40 -4.39 -14.76
N SER A 454 -14.95 -3.21 -15.17
CA SER A 454 -15.56 -2.44 -16.26
C SER A 454 -15.50 -3.20 -17.59
N LEU A 455 -14.35 -3.82 -17.91
CA LEU A 455 -14.20 -4.67 -19.11
C LEU A 455 -15.14 -5.89 -19.10
N ALA A 456 -15.28 -6.56 -17.96
CA ALA A 456 -16.22 -7.66 -17.82
C ALA A 456 -17.68 -7.20 -17.98
N TYR A 457 -18.04 -6.06 -17.40
CA TYR A 457 -19.35 -5.43 -17.57
C TYR A 457 -19.60 -5.04 -19.03
N MET A 458 -18.64 -4.38 -19.68
CA MET A 458 -18.71 -3.99 -21.10
C MET A 458 -18.87 -5.19 -22.01
N ALA A 459 -18.15 -6.29 -21.74
CA ALA A 459 -18.28 -7.53 -22.52
C ALA A 459 -19.69 -8.11 -22.43
N GLU A 460 -20.34 -8.10 -21.25
CA GLU A 460 -21.73 -8.51 -21.06
C GLU A 460 -22.73 -7.60 -21.77
N LYS A 461 -22.41 -6.33 -21.92
CA LYS A 461 -23.26 -5.33 -22.60
C LYS A 461 -22.98 -5.18 -24.10
N GLY A 462 -21.95 -5.84 -24.62
CA GLY A 462 -21.51 -5.70 -26.01
C GLY A 462 -20.87 -4.33 -26.32
N ASP A 463 -20.33 -3.64 -25.30
CA ASP A 463 -19.61 -2.37 -25.45
C ASP A 463 -18.14 -2.64 -25.78
N ALA A 464 -17.70 -2.27 -26.98
CA ALA A 464 -16.37 -2.55 -27.51
C ALA A 464 -15.44 -1.32 -27.54
N ARG A 465 -15.76 -0.23 -26.80
CA ARG A 465 -14.97 1.04 -26.83
C ARG A 465 -13.53 0.86 -26.34
N ILE A 466 -13.20 -0.17 -25.57
CA ILE A 466 -11.83 -0.52 -25.18
C ILE A 466 -11.38 -1.72 -26.00
N GLU A 467 -10.39 -1.55 -26.87
CA GLU A 467 -9.90 -2.62 -27.75
C GLU A 467 -8.64 -3.32 -27.23
N SER A 468 -7.91 -2.72 -26.33
CA SER A 468 -6.79 -3.35 -25.63
C SER A 468 -6.60 -2.74 -24.24
N ALA A 469 -6.12 -3.51 -23.29
CA ALA A 469 -5.92 -3.07 -21.92
C ALA A 469 -4.52 -3.39 -21.39
N THR A 470 -4.04 -2.54 -20.51
CA THR A 470 -2.84 -2.77 -19.71
C THR A 470 -3.20 -2.72 -18.23
N LEU A 471 -2.70 -3.65 -17.45
CA LEU A 471 -2.93 -3.72 -16.01
C LEU A 471 -1.57 -3.60 -15.29
N PHE A 472 -1.37 -2.55 -14.51
CA PHE A 472 -0.17 -2.35 -13.72
C PHE A 472 -0.41 -2.81 -12.28
N THR A 473 0.32 -3.84 -11.83
CA THR A 473 0.27 -4.36 -10.45
C THR A 473 -1.16 -4.45 -9.90
N THR A 474 -2.03 -5.09 -10.71
CA THR A 474 -3.47 -5.15 -10.51
C THR A 474 -3.90 -6.51 -10.00
N GLN A 475 -4.64 -6.55 -8.91
CA GLN A 475 -5.29 -7.76 -8.43
C GLN A 475 -6.72 -7.85 -8.97
N VAL A 476 -7.07 -9.02 -9.51
CA VAL A 476 -8.44 -9.45 -9.77
C VAL A 476 -8.76 -10.75 -9.04
N ASP A 477 -7.74 -11.48 -8.60
CA ASP A 477 -7.84 -12.61 -7.69
C ASP A 477 -7.20 -12.28 -6.34
N PHE A 478 -7.96 -12.37 -5.26
CA PHE A 478 -7.56 -11.99 -3.92
C PHE A 478 -7.29 -13.19 -2.99
N ARG A 479 -6.96 -14.38 -3.55
CA ARG A 479 -6.51 -15.54 -2.73
C ARG A 479 -5.20 -15.28 -2.01
N TYR A 480 -4.34 -14.46 -2.60
CA TYR A 480 -3.10 -13.98 -2.00
C TYR A 480 -3.12 -12.45 -1.99
N PRO A 481 -3.94 -11.82 -1.13
CA PRO A 481 -4.25 -10.40 -1.24
C PRO A 481 -3.15 -9.48 -0.70
N GLY A 482 -1.97 -10.01 -0.38
CA GLY A 482 -0.88 -9.26 0.21
C GLY A 482 -1.09 -8.93 1.69
N ASP A 483 -0.25 -8.04 2.19
CA ASP A 483 -0.21 -7.71 3.63
C ASP A 483 -1.45 -6.97 4.12
N LEU A 484 -2.22 -6.33 3.23
CA LEU A 484 -3.46 -5.62 3.59
C LEU A 484 -4.56 -6.53 4.15
N ARG A 485 -4.49 -7.84 3.91
CA ARG A 485 -5.48 -8.81 4.40
C ARG A 485 -5.65 -8.77 5.91
N VAL A 486 -4.61 -8.44 6.66
CA VAL A 486 -4.67 -8.40 8.13
C VAL A 486 -5.65 -7.36 8.68
N PHE A 487 -6.03 -6.37 7.86
CA PHE A 487 -7.00 -5.34 8.18
C PHE A 487 -8.41 -5.65 7.67
N VAL A 488 -8.66 -6.86 7.13
CA VAL A 488 -9.93 -7.18 6.47
C VAL A 488 -10.52 -8.47 7.01
N ASP A 489 -11.50 -8.32 7.87
CA ASP A 489 -12.50 -9.34 8.24
C ASP A 489 -13.87 -8.67 8.42
N GLU A 490 -14.92 -9.45 8.66
CA GLU A 490 -16.28 -8.93 8.79
C GLU A 490 -16.41 -7.90 9.92
N ALA A 491 -15.78 -8.15 11.06
CA ALA A 491 -15.86 -7.26 12.22
C ALA A 491 -15.14 -5.93 11.95
N GLN A 492 -13.96 -5.97 11.31
CA GLN A 492 -13.19 -4.78 10.95
C GLN A 492 -13.89 -3.95 9.86
N ILE A 493 -14.52 -4.62 8.87
CA ILE A 493 -15.31 -3.93 7.85
C ILE A 493 -16.50 -3.24 8.50
N ALA A 494 -17.27 -3.94 9.34
CA ALA A 494 -18.42 -3.37 10.03
C ALA A 494 -18.04 -2.18 10.93
N ALA A 495 -16.92 -2.28 11.65
CA ALA A 495 -16.39 -1.16 12.46
C ALA A 495 -15.97 0.04 11.60
N THR A 496 -15.40 -0.24 10.42
CA THR A 496 -15.03 0.81 9.45
C THR A 496 -16.27 1.47 8.84
N GLU A 497 -17.29 0.70 8.48
CA GLU A 497 -18.59 1.18 7.98
C GLU A 497 -19.29 2.07 9.01
N GLU A 498 -19.31 1.68 10.29
CA GLU A 498 -19.90 2.50 11.34
C GLU A 498 -19.18 3.84 11.52
N LYS A 499 -17.85 3.86 11.42
CA LYS A 499 -17.06 5.11 11.46
C LYS A 499 -17.30 6.00 10.25
N MET A 500 -17.52 5.41 9.08
CA MET A 500 -17.82 6.17 7.85
C MET A 500 -19.27 6.67 7.80
N LYS A 501 -20.15 6.18 8.65
CA LYS A 501 -21.58 6.50 8.64
C LYS A 501 -21.86 7.99 8.80
N ASP A 502 -21.15 8.66 9.68
CA ASP A 502 -21.34 10.09 9.91
C ASP A 502 -20.65 10.95 8.87
N THR A 503 -19.39 10.64 8.55
CA THR A 503 -18.58 11.43 7.62
C THR A 503 -18.95 11.17 6.15
N GLY A 504 -19.38 9.97 5.80
CA GLY A 504 -19.65 9.52 4.44
C GLY A 504 -18.39 9.09 3.68
N TYR A 505 -17.23 9.05 4.34
CA TYR A 505 -15.95 8.64 3.73
C TYR A 505 -14.99 8.07 4.77
N LEU A 506 -14.03 7.28 4.32
CA LEU A 506 -12.87 6.91 5.10
C LEU A 506 -11.83 8.02 5.02
N ASP A 507 -11.34 8.46 6.19
CA ASP A 507 -10.28 9.46 6.27
C ASP A 507 -8.96 8.95 5.67
N GLY A 508 -8.29 9.80 4.88
CA GLY A 508 -7.03 9.47 4.22
C GLY A 508 -5.90 9.12 5.19
N ALA A 509 -5.89 9.72 6.39
CA ALA A 509 -4.88 9.42 7.41
C ALA A 509 -4.97 7.97 7.90
N LYS A 510 -6.17 7.37 7.99
CA LYS A 510 -6.33 5.96 8.38
C LYS A 510 -5.69 5.03 7.36
N MET A 511 -5.90 5.29 6.08
CA MET A 511 -5.28 4.49 5.02
C MET A 511 -3.76 4.68 5.00
N ALA A 512 -3.27 5.91 5.13
CA ALA A 512 -1.84 6.19 5.21
C ALA A 512 -1.18 5.45 6.40
N ASN A 513 -1.83 5.42 7.56
CA ASN A 513 -1.35 4.67 8.73
C ASN A 513 -1.33 3.16 8.48
N ALA A 514 -2.35 2.59 7.83
CA ALA A 514 -2.35 1.18 7.46
C ALA A 514 -1.15 0.84 6.56
N PHE A 515 -0.88 1.65 5.54
CA PHE A 515 0.30 1.47 4.67
C PHE A 515 1.62 1.64 5.43
N ASN A 516 1.73 2.60 6.36
CA ASN A 516 2.92 2.76 7.19
C ASN A 516 3.19 1.54 8.06
N MET A 517 2.13 0.92 8.62
CA MET A 517 2.24 -0.30 9.42
C MET A 517 2.68 -1.52 8.61
N LEU A 518 2.47 -1.56 7.29
CA LEU A 518 3.00 -2.66 6.46
C LEU A 518 4.53 -2.67 6.41
N ARG A 519 5.16 -1.51 6.57
CA ARG A 519 6.63 -1.35 6.55
C ARG A 519 7.12 -0.50 7.73
N PRO A 520 6.91 -0.92 8.99
CA PRO A 520 7.13 -0.08 10.16
C PRO A 520 8.60 0.36 10.32
N ASN A 521 9.56 -0.49 9.98
CA ASN A 521 10.98 -0.15 10.06
C ASN A 521 11.36 0.98 9.09
N ASP A 522 10.78 0.99 7.89
CA ASP A 522 11.09 1.98 6.84
C ASP A 522 10.26 3.26 6.97
N LEU A 523 8.98 3.14 7.36
CA LEU A 523 8.02 4.23 7.30
C LEU A 523 7.63 4.82 8.67
N ILE A 524 8.00 4.17 9.77
CA ILE A 524 7.76 4.65 11.13
C ILE A 524 9.09 4.80 11.89
N TRP A 525 9.75 3.70 12.21
CA TRP A 525 10.87 3.70 13.16
C TRP A 525 12.12 4.40 12.62
N SER A 526 12.38 4.33 11.32
CA SER A 526 13.48 5.09 10.70
C SER A 526 13.29 6.60 10.88
N TYR A 527 12.04 7.11 10.79
CA TYR A 527 11.74 8.51 11.03
C TYR A 527 11.76 8.89 12.51
N VAL A 528 11.23 8.02 13.39
CA VAL A 528 11.35 8.22 14.84
C VAL A 528 12.82 8.42 15.25
N VAL A 529 13.69 7.53 14.80
CA VAL A 529 15.13 7.57 15.09
C VAL A 529 15.78 8.82 14.48
N ASN A 530 15.55 9.06 13.18
CA ASN A 530 16.22 10.18 12.50
C ASN A 530 15.72 11.54 12.96
N ASN A 531 14.40 11.70 13.10
CA ASN A 531 13.81 12.99 13.46
C ASN A 531 14.05 13.32 14.94
N TYR A 532 13.72 12.37 15.84
CA TYR A 532 13.61 12.68 17.27
C TYR A 532 14.86 12.32 18.07
N ILE A 533 15.69 11.39 17.61
CA ILE A 533 16.93 11.05 18.32
C ILE A 533 18.13 11.69 17.62
N ARG A 534 18.24 11.60 16.30
CA ARG A 534 19.34 12.23 15.56
C ARG A 534 19.12 13.74 15.31
N GLY A 535 17.89 14.24 15.50
CA GLY A 535 17.55 15.64 15.25
C GLY A 535 17.76 16.05 13.80
N LYS A 536 17.47 15.16 12.85
CA LYS A 536 17.61 15.37 11.41
C LYS A 536 16.23 15.55 10.78
N ALA A 537 16.00 16.72 10.19
CA ALA A 537 14.80 16.93 9.40
C ALA A 537 14.73 15.93 8.22
N PRO A 538 13.54 15.46 7.83
CA PRO A 538 13.38 14.56 6.68
C PRO A 538 13.92 15.21 5.40
N MET A 539 14.54 14.38 4.56
CA MET A 539 14.96 14.83 3.23
C MET A 539 13.76 15.10 2.34
N ALA A 540 13.87 16.09 1.45
CA ALA A 540 12.91 16.29 0.37
C ALA A 540 13.00 15.11 -0.62
N PHE A 541 12.02 14.20 -0.57
CA PHE A 541 11.93 13.03 -1.43
C PHE A 541 10.53 12.97 -2.08
N ASP A 542 10.51 13.09 -3.39
CA ASP A 542 9.30 13.23 -4.21
C ASP A 542 8.28 12.09 -4.03
N LEU A 543 8.76 10.85 -3.99
CA LEU A 543 7.89 9.69 -3.77
C LEU A 543 7.20 9.71 -2.40
N LEU A 544 7.90 10.18 -1.37
CA LEU A 544 7.31 10.32 -0.03
C LEU A 544 6.35 11.51 0.04
N ALA A 545 6.62 12.59 -0.70
CA ALA A 545 5.68 13.69 -0.85
C ALA A 545 4.36 13.23 -1.46
N TRP A 546 4.43 12.38 -2.49
CA TRP A 546 3.24 11.74 -3.07
C TRP A 546 2.58 10.77 -2.09
N ASN A 547 3.33 9.91 -1.43
CA ASN A 547 2.80 8.88 -0.51
C ASN A 547 2.04 9.48 0.67
N SER A 548 2.50 10.64 1.16
CA SER A 548 1.86 11.37 2.26
C SER A 548 0.72 12.30 1.81
N ASP A 549 0.52 12.47 0.49
CA ASP A 549 -0.61 13.22 -0.08
C ASP A 549 -1.82 12.30 -0.27
N SER A 550 -2.32 11.80 0.87
CA SER A 550 -3.39 10.81 0.92
C SER A 550 -4.73 11.36 0.43
N THR A 551 -5.64 10.44 0.05
CA THR A 551 -7.01 10.74 -0.36
C THR A 551 -8.00 10.04 0.56
N ARG A 552 -9.20 10.63 0.67
CA ARG A 552 -10.36 9.99 1.28
C ARG A 552 -10.95 8.96 0.32
N MET A 553 -11.77 8.06 0.83
CA MET A 553 -12.51 7.09 0.02
C MET A 553 -13.97 7.13 0.40
N THR A 554 -14.87 7.17 -0.59
CA THR A 554 -16.31 7.18 -0.33
C THR A 554 -16.75 5.92 0.42
N ALA A 555 -17.68 6.07 1.36
CA ALA A 555 -18.12 4.96 2.20
C ALA A 555 -18.65 3.79 1.38
N ALA A 556 -19.52 4.06 0.40
CA ALA A 556 -20.14 3.02 -0.42
C ALA A 556 -19.12 2.27 -1.29
N ASN A 557 -18.19 2.98 -1.96
CA ASN A 557 -17.17 2.33 -2.79
C ASN A 557 -16.18 1.51 -1.97
N HIS A 558 -15.72 2.04 -0.83
CA HIS A 558 -14.73 1.37 0.00
C HIS A 558 -15.31 0.08 0.61
N SER A 559 -16.52 0.13 1.14
CA SER A 559 -17.22 -1.05 1.68
C SER A 559 -17.41 -2.12 0.60
N TYR A 560 -17.91 -1.73 -0.59
CA TYR A 560 -18.10 -2.66 -1.70
C TYR A 560 -16.79 -3.35 -2.10
N TYR A 561 -15.70 -2.57 -2.23
CA TYR A 561 -14.39 -3.09 -2.59
C TYR A 561 -13.83 -4.08 -1.56
N LEU A 562 -13.88 -3.73 -0.27
CA LEU A 562 -13.39 -4.62 0.77
C LEU A 562 -14.16 -5.94 0.81
N ARG A 563 -15.51 -5.89 0.71
CA ARG A 563 -16.36 -7.08 0.78
C ARG A 563 -16.21 -7.98 -0.45
N ASN A 564 -16.26 -7.41 -1.66
CA ASN A 564 -16.26 -8.19 -2.89
C ASN A 564 -14.87 -8.68 -3.31
N CYS A 565 -13.82 -7.91 -3.00
CA CYS A 565 -12.44 -8.24 -3.37
C CYS A 565 -11.71 -8.95 -2.24
N TYR A 566 -11.36 -8.24 -1.17
CA TYR A 566 -10.50 -8.79 -0.11
C TYR A 566 -11.17 -9.89 0.73
N LEU A 567 -12.42 -9.67 1.16
CA LEU A 567 -13.11 -10.62 2.04
C LEU A 567 -13.55 -11.87 1.27
N ASN A 568 -14.27 -11.68 0.18
CA ASN A 568 -14.97 -12.77 -0.50
C ASN A 568 -14.31 -13.24 -1.80
N ASN A 569 -13.43 -12.44 -2.42
CA ASN A 569 -12.83 -12.73 -3.73
C ASN A 569 -13.89 -13.09 -4.81
N ASN A 570 -14.98 -12.33 -4.86
CA ASN A 570 -16.16 -12.64 -5.66
C ASN A 570 -15.91 -12.56 -7.18
N LEU A 571 -14.97 -11.71 -7.64
CA LEU A 571 -14.73 -11.49 -9.07
C LEU A 571 -14.29 -12.78 -9.77
N THR A 572 -13.29 -13.48 -9.24
CA THR A 572 -12.79 -14.74 -9.85
C THR A 572 -13.61 -15.97 -9.51
N LYS A 573 -14.56 -15.84 -8.58
CA LYS A 573 -15.58 -16.85 -8.31
C LYS A 573 -16.80 -16.75 -9.26
N GLY A 574 -16.92 -15.64 -10.02
CA GLY A 574 -18.10 -15.36 -10.83
C GLY A 574 -19.34 -14.97 -9.99
N GLU A 575 -19.11 -14.44 -8.79
CA GLU A 575 -20.15 -14.05 -7.84
C GLU A 575 -20.26 -12.52 -7.69
N MET A 576 -19.35 -11.76 -8.30
CA MET A 576 -19.37 -10.29 -8.22
C MET A 576 -20.44 -9.72 -9.13
N VAL A 577 -21.40 -9.01 -8.54
CA VAL A 577 -22.48 -8.33 -9.25
C VAL A 577 -22.23 -6.81 -9.22
N LEU A 578 -22.14 -6.20 -10.39
CA LEU A 578 -21.97 -4.76 -10.54
C LEU A 578 -23.11 -4.20 -11.39
N ASP A 579 -23.88 -3.25 -10.85
CA ASP A 579 -25.03 -2.63 -11.54
C ASP A 579 -25.99 -3.68 -12.16
N GLY A 580 -26.29 -4.73 -11.40
CA GLY A 580 -27.18 -5.83 -11.82
C GLY A 580 -26.58 -6.82 -12.82
N VAL A 581 -25.29 -6.70 -13.15
CA VAL A 581 -24.56 -7.61 -14.04
C VAL A 581 -23.60 -8.47 -13.26
N THR A 582 -23.69 -9.77 -13.38
CA THR A 582 -22.69 -10.71 -12.87
C THR A 582 -21.45 -10.67 -13.77
N LEU A 583 -20.30 -10.36 -13.20
CA LEU A 583 -19.07 -10.16 -13.94
C LEU A 583 -18.36 -11.48 -14.27
N ASP A 584 -17.95 -11.65 -15.52
CA ASP A 584 -17.15 -12.77 -16.00
C ASP A 584 -15.93 -12.29 -16.78
N LEU A 585 -14.73 -12.40 -16.17
CA LEU A 585 -13.47 -12.07 -16.83
C LEU A 585 -13.17 -12.94 -18.05
N GLY A 586 -13.75 -14.14 -18.13
CA GLY A 586 -13.62 -15.04 -19.30
C GLY A 586 -14.22 -14.46 -20.58
N LYS A 587 -15.17 -13.51 -20.46
CA LYS A 587 -15.77 -12.81 -21.59
C LYS A 587 -14.93 -11.61 -22.08
N VAL A 588 -13.91 -11.22 -21.36
CA VAL A 588 -12.96 -10.18 -21.78
C VAL A 588 -11.99 -10.80 -22.79
N THR A 589 -12.28 -10.63 -24.07
CA THR A 589 -11.54 -11.24 -25.19
C THR A 589 -10.55 -10.32 -25.88
N ILE A 590 -10.45 -9.06 -25.44
CA ILE A 590 -9.46 -8.11 -25.95
C ILE A 590 -8.03 -8.47 -25.49
N PRO A 591 -6.99 -8.04 -26.22
CA PRO A 591 -5.60 -8.21 -25.78
C PRO A 591 -5.31 -7.46 -24.46
N VAL A 592 -4.64 -8.14 -23.53
CA VAL A 592 -4.24 -7.56 -22.23
C VAL A 592 -2.74 -7.72 -22.00
N TYR A 593 -2.08 -6.61 -21.68
CA TYR A 593 -0.71 -6.57 -21.13
C TYR A 593 -0.80 -6.46 -19.60
N ASN A 594 -0.34 -7.48 -18.89
CA ASN A 594 -0.47 -7.54 -17.43
C ASN A 594 0.91 -7.50 -16.76
N LEU A 595 1.23 -6.38 -16.12
CA LEU A 595 2.47 -6.14 -15.41
C LEU A 595 2.31 -6.45 -13.92
N ALA A 596 3.09 -7.38 -13.41
CA ALA A 596 3.30 -7.60 -11.97
C ALA A 596 4.65 -7.05 -11.53
N SER A 597 4.82 -6.84 -10.24
CA SER A 597 6.12 -6.51 -9.63
C SER A 597 6.55 -7.62 -8.67
N ARG A 598 7.82 -8.04 -8.78
CA ARG A 598 8.34 -9.24 -8.12
C ARG A 598 8.31 -9.14 -6.59
N GLU A 599 8.71 -7.98 -6.06
CA GLU A 599 8.77 -7.70 -4.62
C GLU A 599 7.53 -6.92 -4.13
N ASP A 600 6.41 -7.07 -4.82
CA ASP A 600 5.16 -6.41 -4.47
C ASP A 600 4.48 -7.12 -3.29
N HIS A 601 4.31 -6.38 -2.18
CA HIS A 601 3.63 -6.85 -0.96
C HIS A 601 2.16 -6.40 -0.88
N ILE A 602 1.72 -5.50 -1.79
CA ILE A 602 0.35 -4.99 -1.89
C ILE A 602 -0.44 -5.82 -2.89
N ALA A 603 0.11 -6.01 -4.10
CA ALA A 603 -0.44 -6.85 -5.16
C ALA A 603 0.58 -7.93 -5.55
N PRO A 604 0.74 -9.00 -4.75
CA PRO A 604 1.78 -10.00 -4.97
C PRO A 604 1.77 -10.57 -6.38
N ALA A 605 2.96 -10.70 -6.99
CA ALA A 605 3.10 -11.17 -8.38
C ALA A 605 2.38 -12.50 -8.61
N LYS A 606 2.34 -13.39 -7.60
CA LYS A 606 1.59 -14.64 -7.64
C LYS A 606 0.08 -14.42 -7.78
N SER A 607 -0.49 -13.45 -7.08
CA SER A 607 -1.90 -13.09 -7.17
C SER A 607 -2.24 -12.53 -8.55
N VAL A 608 -1.42 -11.59 -9.03
CA VAL A 608 -1.55 -11.01 -10.38
C VAL A 608 -1.46 -12.08 -11.46
N PHE A 609 -0.52 -13.04 -11.34
CA PHE A 609 -0.37 -14.18 -12.24
C PHE A 609 -1.61 -15.08 -12.26
N ILE A 610 -2.16 -15.38 -11.10
CA ILE A 610 -3.36 -16.21 -11.00
C ILE A 610 -4.54 -15.49 -11.63
N GLY A 611 -4.71 -14.19 -11.30
CA GLY A 611 -5.76 -13.34 -11.87
C GLY A 611 -5.70 -13.26 -13.39
N ALA A 612 -4.49 -13.19 -13.97
CA ALA A 612 -4.29 -13.14 -15.41
C ALA A 612 -4.84 -14.37 -16.18
N GLN A 613 -5.00 -15.51 -15.50
CA GLN A 613 -5.51 -16.74 -16.12
C GLN A 613 -7.02 -16.72 -16.37
N TYR A 614 -7.77 -15.82 -15.73
CA TYR A 614 -9.22 -15.72 -15.87
C TYR A 614 -9.67 -14.98 -17.14
N PHE A 615 -8.80 -14.16 -17.76
CA PHE A 615 -9.14 -13.41 -18.96
C PHE A 615 -9.23 -14.32 -20.20
N GLY A 616 -10.29 -14.15 -21.00
CA GLY A 616 -10.54 -14.99 -22.20
C GLY A 616 -9.66 -14.63 -23.41
N GLY A 617 -9.19 -13.38 -23.50
CA GLY A 617 -8.42 -12.87 -24.65
C GLY A 617 -6.92 -13.15 -24.61
N PRO A 618 -6.15 -12.68 -25.60
CA PRO A 618 -4.69 -12.75 -25.61
C PRO A 618 -4.10 -12.05 -24.37
N MET A 619 -3.19 -12.73 -23.67
CA MET A 619 -2.60 -12.24 -22.42
C MET A 619 -1.07 -12.25 -22.50
N LYS A 620 -0.44 -11.06 -22.38
CA LYS A 620 0.99 -10.92 -22.21
C LYS A 620 1.27 -10.57 -20.76
N TYR A 621 1.84 -11.51 -20.00
CA TYR A 621 2.23 -11.31 -18.61
C TYR A 621 3.70 -10.93 -18.54
N VAL A 622 4.01 -9.85 -17.81
CA VAL A 622 5.35 -9.34 -17.59
C VAL A 622 5.54 -9.15 -16.09
N MET A 623 6.68 -9.56 -15.56
CA MET A 623 7.04 -9.36 -14.17
C MET A 623 8.23 -8.39 -14.08
N ALA A 624 8.02 -7.21 -13.53
CA ALA A 624 9.09 -6.25 -13.28
C ALA A 624 9.84 -6.57 -11.97
N GLY A 625 11.11 -6.22 -11.90
CA GLY A 625 11.88 -6.18 -10.66
C GLY A 625 11.43 -5.05 -9.75
N SER A 626 11.71 -5.17 -8.42
CA SER A 626 11.32 -4.20 -7.40
C SER A 626 9.84 -4.31 -6.96
N GLY A 627 9.36 -3.34 -6.15
CA GLY A 627 8.04 -3.36 -5.51
C GLY A 627 6.96 -2.63 -6.29
N HIS A 628 5.80 -2.44 -5.64
CA HIS A 628 4.54 -1.94 -6.20
C HIS A 628 4.67 -0.65 -7.03
N ILE A 629 5.47 0.30 -6.59
CA ILE A 629 5.69 1.59 -7.26
C ILE A 629 6.90 1.54 -8.19
N ALA A 630 8.06 1.15 -7.66
CA ALA A 630 9.33 1.19 -8.39
C ALA A 630 9.41 0.14 -9.52
N GLY A 631 8.62 -0.92 -9.46
CA GLY A 631 8.46 -1.87 -10.56
C GLY A 631 7.69 -1.26 -11.74
N VAL A 632 6.73 -0.39 -11.46
CA VAL A 632 5.93 0.32 -12.49
C VAL A 632 6.69 1.54 -13.01
N VAL A 633 7.12 2.44 -12.11
CA VAL A 633 7.85 3.67 -12.45
C VAL A 633 9.35 3.37 -12.53
N ASN A 634 9.77 2.82 -13.65
CA ASN A 634 11.15 2.47 -13.96
C ASN A 634 11.57 3.04 -15.34
N PRO A 635 12.03 4.32 -15.38
CA PRO A 635 12.32 5.04 -16.62
C PRO A 635 13.30 4.31 -17.55
N ALA A 636 13.01 4.34 -18.85
CA ALA A 636 13.77 3.60 -19.85
C ALA A 636 15.18 4.16 -20.11
N ASP A 637 15.39 5.45 -19.87
CA ASP A 637 16.66 6.16 -20.03
C ASP A 637 17.63 5.97 -18.85
N LYS A 638 17.13 5.43 -17.73
CA LYS A 638 17.92 5.10 -16.54
C LYS A 638 17.81 3.61 -16.25
N PRO A 639 18.62 2.76 -16.91
CA PRO A 639 18.52 1.31 -16.76
C PRO A 639 18.75 0.91 -15.31
N LYS A 640 17.67 0.49 -14.66
CA LYS A 640 17.63 0.03 -13.29
C LYS A 640 16.74 -1.20 -13.25
N TYR A 641 17.02 -2.12 -12.36
CA TYR A 641 16.29 -3.37 -12.23
C TYR A 641 16.34 -4.24 -13.50
N GLN A 642 15.37 -5.10 -13.64
CA GLN A 642 15.16 -6.04 -14.74
C GLN A 642 13.67 -6.38 -14.83
N TYR A 643 13.28 -7.07 -15.90
CA TYR A 643 11.95 -7.62 -16.03
C TYR A 643 12.00 -9.00 -16.69
N TRP A 644 10.94 -9.77 -16.51
CA TRP A 644 10.81 -11.12 -17.05
C TRP A 644 9.58 -11.21 -17.95
N THR A 645 9.76 -11.87 -19.08
CA THR A 645 8.69 -12.23 -20.02
C THR A 645 8.63 -13.74 -20.19
N GLY A 646 7.45 -14.26 -20.47
CA GLY A 646 7.25 -15.71 -20.59
C GLY A 646 5.99 -16.07 -21.38
N PRO A 647 5.62 -17.35 -21.41
CA PRO A 647 4.41 -17.79 -22.06
C PRO A 647 3.15 -17.20 -21.37
N ARG A 648 1.99 -17.31 -22.04
CA ARG A 648 0.70 -16.98 -21.42
C ARG A 648 0.58 -17.65 -20.04
N PRO A 649 0.13 -16.93 -19.00
CA PRO A 649 -0.05 -17.49 -17.66
C PRO A 649 -0.95 -18.73 -17.69
N SER A 650 -0.42 -19.83 -17.15
CA SER A 650 -1.16 -21.08 -16.93
C SER A 650 -0.51 -21.90 -15.83
N GLY A 651 -1.29 -22.63 -15.04
CA GLY A 651 -0.78 -23.48 -13.97
C GLY A 651 -0.17 -22.71 -12.80
N LYS A 652 1.00 -23.16 -12.31
CA LYS A 652 1.65 -22.60 -11.15
C LYS A 652 2.56 -21.41 -11.50
N PHE A 653 2.59 -20.43 -10.62
CA PHE A 653 3.46 -19.25 -10.75
C PHE A 653 4.95 -19.62 -10.79
N GLU A 654 5.35 -20.55 -9.94
CA GLU A 654 6.73 -21.01 -9.82
C GLU A 654 7.23 -21.67 -11.12
N ASP A 655 6.37 -22.42 -11.81
CA ASP A 655 6.68 -23.04 -13.10
C ASP A 655 6.84 -22.00 -14.22
N TRP A 656 6.08 -20.90 -14.14
CA TRP A 656 6.22 -19.77 -15.07
C TRP A 656 7.54 -19.05 -14.84
N VAL A 657 7.88 -18.74 -13.57
CA VAL A 657 9.13 -18.07 -13.21
C VAL A 657 10.35 -18.84 -13.68
N ALA A 658 10.32 -20.18 -13.55
CA ALA A 658 11.41 -21.05 -14.00
C ALA A 658 11.64 -21.02 -15.53
N LYS A 659 10.63 -20.63 -16.30
CA LYS A 659 10.68 -20.55 -17.79
C LYS A 659 10.82 -19.13 -18.31
N ALA A 660 10.62 -18.13 -17.44
CA ALA A 660 10.62 -16.75 -17.85
C ALA A 660 12.02 -16.27 -18.22
N LYS A 661 12.10 -15.47 -19.30
CA LYS A 661 13.33 -14.84 -19.75
C LYS A 661 13.53 -13.51 -19.04
N GLU A 662 14.65 -13.38 -18.35
CA GLU A 662 15.08 -12.12 -17.75
C GLU A 662 15.66 -11.17 -18.81
N THR A 663 15.30 -9.89 -18.70
CA THR A 663 15.83 -8.80 -19.52
C THR A 663 16.21 -7.65 -18.59
N PRO A 664 17.48 -7.17 -18.62
CA PRO A 664 17.90 -6.02 -17.83
C PRO A 664 17.18 -4.72 -18.23
N GLY A 665 16.94 -3.84 -17.25
CA GLY A 665 16.42 -2.50 -17.49
C GLY A 665 14.91 -2.37 -17.37
N SER A 666 14.35 -1.37 -18.07
CA SER A 666 12.94 -1.02 -18.01
C SER A 666 12.09 -1.86 -18.94
N TRP A 667 10.88 -2.22 -18.50
CA TRP A 667 9.85 -2.87 -19.33
C TRP A 667 9.11 -1.88 -20.26
N TRP A 668 9.25 -0.57 -20.10
CA TRP A 668 8.57 0.45 -20.92
C TRP A 668 8.79 0.29 -22.43
N PRO A 669 10.01 -0.01 -22.93
CA PRO A 669 10.23 -0.28 -24.35
C PRO A 669 9.49 -1.52 -24.88
N ASP A 670 9.37 -2.58 -24.08
CA ASP A 670 8.61 -3.77 -24.44
C ASP A 670 7.09 -3.46 -24.50
N TRP A 671 6.61 -2.60 -23.62
CA TRP A 671 5.21 -2.20 -23.58
C TRP A 671 4.83 -1.33 -24.79
N ILE A 672 5.64 -0.32 -25.14
CA ILE A 672 5.28 0.56 -26.29
C ILE A 672 5.34 -0.21 -27.62
N GLN A 673 6.23 -1.18 -27.76
CA GLN A 673 6.22 -2.08 -28.89
C GLN A 673 4.92 -2.87 -28.96
N TRP A 674 4.45 -3.43 -27.85
CA TRP A 674 3.17 -4.13 -27.77
C TRP A 674 1.99 -3.21 -28.11
N ILE A 675 1.98 -1.95 -27.63
CA ILE A 675 0.96 -0.95 -28.00
C ILE A 675 0.94 -0.70 -29.51
N ALA A 676 2.11 -0.51 -30.12
CA ALA A 676 2.24 -0.27 -31.57
C ALA A 676 1.73 -1.46 -32.40
N GLU A 677 1.90 -2.68 -31.93
CA GLU A 677 1.37 -3.90 -32.56
C GLU A 677 -0.17 -3.95 -32.51
N GLN A 678 -0.79 -3.44 -31.42
CA GLN A 678 -2.26 -3.41 -31.30
C GLN A 678 -2.93 -2.33 -32.15
N ALA A 679 -2.24 -1.19 -32.40
CA ALA A 679 -2.82 -0.04 -33.10
C ALA A 679 -1.75 0.76 -33.84
N PRO A 680 -1.20 0.26 -34.97
CA PRO A 680 -0.03 0.88 -35.63
C PRO A 680 -0.36 2.17 -36.40
N ALA A 681 -1.63 2.45 -36.69
CA ALA A 681 -2.03 3.62 -37.47
C ALA A 681 -1.70 4.93 -36.73
N LYS A 682 -1.23 5.95 -37.47
CA LYS A 682 -0.93 7.27 -36.96
C LYS A 682 -1.79 8.34 -37.61
N VAL A 683 -1.96 9.44 -36.91
CA VAL A 683 -2.68 10.64 -37.33
C VAL A 683 -1.90 11.88 -36.88
N PRO A 684 -2.19 13.09 -37.42
CA PRO A 684 -1.63 14.32 -36.90
C PRO A 684 -1.87 14.48 -35.38
N ALA A 685 -0.93 15.11 -34.71
CA ALA A 685 -1.00 15.35 -33.27
C ALA A 685 -2.29 16.07 -32.88
N ARG A 686 -2.86 15.71 -31.74
CA ARG A 686 -4.12 16.26 -31.21
C ARG A 686 -3.82 17.20 -30.04
N ILE A 687 -4.08 18.47 -30.23
CA ILE A 687 -3.86 19.49 -29.20
C ILE A 687 -5.09 19.51 -28.28
N PRO A 688 -4.91 19.58 -26.95
CA PRO A 688 -6.03 19.72 -26.01
C PRO A 688 -6.91 20.92 -26.34
N GLY A 689 -8.20 20.70 -26.61
CA GLY A 689 -9.16 21.72 -26.97
C GLY A 689 -9.49 21.83 -28.47
N ASP A 690 -8.79 21.12 -29.35
CA ASP A 690 -9.09 21.10 -30.79
C ASP A 690 -10.39 20.34 -31.15
N GLY A 691 -10.79 19.39 -30.30
CA GLY A 691 -12.04 18.66 -30.45
C GLY A 691 -13.25 19.42 -29.96
N LYS A 692 -14.36 18.71 -29.66
CA LYS A 692 -15.58 19.31 -29.13
C LYS A 692 -15.41 19.88 -27.72
N LEU A 693 -14.53 19.28 -26.91
CA LEU A 693 -14.29 19.67 -25.53
C LEU A 693 -13.30 20.84 -25.48
N LYS A 694 -13.64 21.89 -24.71
CA LYS A 694 -12.76 23.02 -24.50
C LYS A 694 -11.99 22.88 -23.19
N PRO A 695 -10.77 23.42 -23.12
CA PRO A 695 -9.99 23.41 -21.89
C PRO A 695 -10.72 24.10 -20.73
N ILE A 696 -10.75 23.47 -19.56
CA ILE A 696 -11.32 24.00 -18.32
C ILE A 696 -10.22 24.72 -17.53
N CYS A 697 -9.08 24.06 -17.33
CA CYS A 697 -7.90 24.60 -16.66
C CYS A 697 -6.65 23.83 -17.11
N ASP A 698 -5.48 24.29 -16.67
CA ASP A 698 -4.20 23.62 -16.94
C ASP A 698 -4.03 22.33 -16.11
N ALA A 699 -3.29 21.35 -16.66
CA ALA A 699 -2.78 20.24 -15.87
C ALA A 699 -1.90 20.78 -14.72
N PRO A 700 -1.89 20.13 -13.58
CA PRO A 700 -2.52 18.84 -13.24
C PRO A 700 -3.99 18.92 -12.79
N GLY A 701 -4.69 20.03 -12.98
CA GLY A 701 -6.08 20.23 -12.58
C GLY A 701 -6.24 20.74 -11.15
N GLU A 702 -7.48 20.75 -10.67
CA GLU A 702 -7.87 21.27 -9.34
C GLU A 702 -8.12 20.13 -8.34
N TYR A 703 -8.71 19.00 -8.75
CA TYR A 703 -9.06 17.89 -7.86
C TYR A 703 -7.82 17.31 -7.15
N VAL A 704 -6.71 17.20 -7.87
CA VAL A 704 -5.45 16.71 -7.33
C VAL A 704 -4.87 17.63 -6.23
N ARG A 705 -5.25 18.90 -6.20
CA ARG A 705 -4.74 19.91 -5.22
C ARG A 705 -5.45 19.85 -3.87
N VAL A 706 -6.63 19.23 -3.82
CA VAL A 706 -7.42 19.13 -2.58
C VAL A 706 -6.72 18.16 -1.62
N LYS A 707 -6.39 18.63 -0.42
CA LYS A 707 -5.79 17.80 0.64
C LYS A 707 -6.86 17.03 1.41
N ALA A 708 -6.47 15.82 1.94
CA ALA A 708 -7.35 15.01 2.79
C ALA A 708 -7.46 15.59 4.21
#